data_a89da73d39f420ffebba584fb83369e2
#
_entry.id   a89da73d39f420ffebba584fb83369e2
#
_cell.length_a   1.000
_cell.length_b   1.000
_cell.length_c   1.000
_cell.angle_alpha   90.00
_cell.angle_beta   90.00
_cell.angle_gamma   90.00
#
_symmetry.space_group_name_H-M   'P 1'
#
loop_
_entity.id
_entity.type
_entity.pdbx_description
1 polymer ?
#
loop_
_entity_poly.entity_id
_entity_poly.type
_entity_poly.pdbx_seq_one_letter_code
_entity_poly.pdbx_strand_id
1 'polypeptide(L)'
;MRLKSLLLATTIVTVVHPVHQASAAVHKSTRTTVPAKVTTKTTGKKTVVRQAAATPRRPHAVDSNTNEQMIVTGTHAFNRRARDSTSPISVLTAATLRRSGQMNLADAIVRTDPSITVNAMGSDAGALTSSIRMRGLNPNEVLVLVDGKRRHTTANIYADAGPQQGSTPVDLNMIPASAIDHIEILRDGAAAMYGSDAIAGVVNIILKKTPHGLNMTAQTGANAYNGDGWQYQLGADGGFGFLGDGYVHISGQMYHTDHMVPNTTDVRTVPGNPEYKGFDVPHNSNKILSTPEETRENLSIEFGKTLTEGVKGYGLITYAHRHSEAYENYRMPSVAPTLYPYGFSPLETIEENDYAATLGLKGDNFLGFSWDLSSTYGADENDIGNKHTANPNLIAETGTSPTTVRAETYRLSQWTNNLDFRRQLKIANLVPVTVAFGGEHRLETYQIWPGEIASYTQGGTQGYAGLMPENSGKWSRDVWAAYLDGDFHPLKHWDLDFAGRFEHYTDVGNTENGKVSTRYDITKRIAVRATISNGFRAPTLPEEHFSSLNVSPTGASGLLATSSAAGRSLGAQNLKPERSTSAEGGVVLEPVNGWHISADVYQINIRDRISGAGSIYGDTAISAIDMTGATLPTGITNADVSANYFANVGSTRTQGLDIQSDYMFHMHQYGNLDLTMALNLNRTRVNHINTNSQGNPYLNEQSIAYLTSTSPRSKIILNAYWTIGKWDVNVRQTRYGETTSMLTYQDQTPASLTCKGQSLQYSNVCWGQFKNTPVWLTDLEVGYRLNHMWHFAVGANNIFNQRPRRLTKYLNYLGANAYDTDSSGIGIAGGYYYGRINATF
;
A
#
# COMPACT_ATOMS: atom_id res chain seq x y z
N MET A 1 -19.60 -11.11 -22.49
CA MET A 1 -19.03 -10.92 -21.14
C MET A 1 -19.72 -9.85 -20.31
N ARG A 2 -20.39 -8.85 -20.91
CA ARG A 2 -21.10 -7.76 -20.16
C ARG A 2 -22.40 -8.16 -19.43
N LEU A 3 -22.89 -9.40 -19.55
CA LEU A 3 -24.18 -9.81 -18.96
C LEU A 3 -24.04 -10.56 -17.62
N LYS A 4 -22.84 -11.04 -17.23
CA LYS A 4 -22.67 -11.80 -16.00
C LYS A 4 -22.49 -10.92 -14.74
N SER A 5 -21.85 -9.77 -14.88
CA SER A 5 -21.67 -8.81 -13.77
C SER A 5 -22.97 -8.09 -13.37
N LEU A 6 -23.92 -7.94 -14.29
CA LEU A 6 -25.22 -7.32 -13.97
C LEU A 6 -26.14 -8.27 -13.15
N LEU A 7 -25.96 -9.58 -13.26
CA LEU A 7 -26.77 -10.55 -12.53
C LEU A 7 -26.40 -10.68 -11.03
N LEU A 8 -25.13 -10.41 -10.66
CA LEU A 8 -24.72 -10.44 -9.24
C LEU A 8 -25.26 -9.22 -8.45
N ALA A 9 -25.33 -8.05 -9.09
CA ALA A 9 -25.90 -6.86 -8.49
C ALA A 9 -27.42 -6.97 -8.24
N THR A 10 -28.14 -7.71 -9.08
CA THR A 10 -29.59 -7.95 -8.92
C THR A 10 -29.92 -8.98 -7.85
N THR A 11 -29.00 -9.89 -7.53
CA THR A 11 -29.25 -10.95 -6.52
C THR A 11 -29.14 -10.43 -5.09
N ILE A 12 -28.38 -9.36 -4.86
CA ILE A 12 -28.26 -8.74 -3.52
C ILE A 12 -29.50 -7.89 -3.18
N VAL A 13 -30.24 -7.40 -4.18
CA VAL A 13 -31.44 -6.56 -3.96
C VAL A 13 -32.71 -7.44 -3.73
N THR A 14 -32.70 -8.72 -4.11
CA THR A 14 -33.90 -9.60 -4.04
C THR A 14 -34.04 -10.40 -2.76
N VAL A 15 -33.14 -10.27 -1.76
CA VAL A 15 -33.24 -10.97 -0.46
C VAL A 15 -34.02 -10.18 0.59
N VAL A 16 -34.52 -8.99 0.26
CA VAL A 16 -35.43 -8.25 1.15
C VAL A 16 -36.84 -8.34 0.59
N HIS A 17 -37.58 -9.41 0.88
CA HIS A 17 -39.03 -9.49 0.72
C HIS A 17 -39.72 -10.00 2.00
N PRO A 18 -40.97 -9.61 2.23
CA PRO A 18 -41.44 -9.16 3.53
C PRO A 18 -42.10 -10.30 4.33
N VAL A 19 -41.96 -10.22 5.64
CA VAL A 19 -42.77 -11.02 6.56
C VAL A 19 -44.12 -10.37 6.70
N HIS A 20 -45.16 -11.20 6.48
CA HIS A 20 -46.56 -10.87 6.51
C HIS A 20 -47.04 -10.18 7.82
N GLN A 21 -47.92 -9.24 7.62
CA GLN A 21 -48.81 -8.67 8.62
C GLN A 21 -49.64 -9.80 9.29
N ALA A 22 -49.61 -9.84 10.60
CA ALA A 22 -50.64 -10.48 11.40
C ALA A 22 -51.29 -9.40 12.24
N SER A 23 -52.57 -9.18 11.97
CA SER A 23 -53.47 -8.32 12.74
C SER A 23 -53.65 -8.86 14.14
N ALA A 24 -53.51 -8.04 15.15
CA ALA A 24 -54.02 -8.35 16.49
C ALA A 24 -54.92 -7.23 17.00
N ALA A 25 -56.04 -7.67 17.48
CA ALA A 25 -57.19 -6.91 17.90
C ALA A 25 -56.94 -6.08 19.16
N VAL A 26 -57.63 -4.96 19.19
CA VAL A 26 -57.80 -4.05 20.31
C VAL A 26 -58.53 -4.69 21.47
N HIS A 27 -58.00 -4.61 22.69
CA HIS A 27 -58.80 -4.65 23.89
C HIS A 27 -58.45 -3.45 24.78
N LYS A 28 -59.46 -2.60 24.95
CA LYS A 28 -59.56 -1.57 25.99
C LYS A 28 -59.82 -2.22 27.34
N SER A 29 -59.12 -1.81 28.39
CA SER A 29 -59.65 -1.90 29.76
C SER A 29 -59.12 -0.74 30.62
N THR A 30 -60.02 -0.13 31.20
CA THR A 30 -60.28 1.01 32.09
C THR A 30 -59.36 1.13 33.32
N ARG A 31 -59.15 2.43 33.63
CA ARG A 31 -58.63 2.98 34.90
C ARG A 31 -59.41 2.54 36.11
N THR A 32 -58.75 2.32 37.26
CA THR A 32 -59.22 2.69 38.56
C THR A 32 -58.09 3.12 39.49
N THR A 33 -58.30 4.25 40.10
CA THR A 33 -57.40 4.93 41.05
C THR A 33 -57.77 4.57 42.49
N VAL A 34 -56.80 4.88 43.41
CA VAL A 34 -56.95 5.35 44.84
C VAL A 34 -56.34 4.45 45.92
N PRO A 35 -55.93 4.93 47.13
CA PRO A 35 -54.64 5.56 47.43
C PRO A 35 -53.83 4.95 48.59
N ALA A 36 -52.76 5.61 48.93
CA ALA A 36 -51.79 5.53 49.99
C ALA A 36 -52.18 4.97 51.38
N LYS A 37 -51.19 4.32 52.02
CA LYS A 37 -50.87 4.57 53.44
C LYS A 37 -49.40 4.30 53.77
N VAL A 38 -48.81 5.28 54.41
CA VAL A 38 -47.46 5.38 54.96
C VAL A 38 -47.33 4.46 56.18
N THR A 39 -46.16 3.76 56.29
CA THR A 39 -45.56 3.50 57.62
C THR A 39 -44.07 3.29 57.47
N THR A 40 -43.31 4.11 58.14
CA THR A 40 -41.85 4.08 58.38
C THR A 40 -41.42 2.88 59.24
N LYS A 41 -40.27 2.30 58.91
CA LYS A 41 -39.18 2.02 59.86
C LYS A 41 -37.83 1.65 59.20
N THR A 42 -36.86 2.36 59.73
CA THR A 42 -35.43 2.32 59.62
C THR A 42 -34.74 0.94 59.63
N THR A 43 -33.68 0.77 58.83
CA THR A 43 -32.24 0.60 59.11
C THR A 43 -31.58 -0.36 58.14
N GLY A 44 -30.40 0.03 57.58
CA GLY A 44 -29.50 -0.89 56.86
C GLY A 44 -28.88 -0.30 55.62
N LYS A 45 -27.78 0.46 55.74
CA LYS A 45 -26.97 0.93 54.64
C LYS A 45 -26.38 -0.26 53.85
N LYS A 46 -26.81 -0.42 52.59
CA LYS A 46 -26.05 -1.05 51.54
C LYS A 46 -26.00 -0.08 50.37
N THR A 47 -24.81 0.43 50.12
CA THR A 47 -24.53 1.32 49.00
C THR A 47 -24.62 0.49 47.71
N VAL A 48 -25.73 0.59 47.01
CA VAL A 48 -25.85 0.08 45.64
C VAL A 48 -25.46 1.23 44.75
N VAL A 49 -24.32 1.11 44.09
CA VAL A 49 -23.94 1.99 43.00
C VAL A 49 -24.95 1.78 41.86
N ARG A 50 -25.87 2.69 41.70
CA ARG A 50 -26.74 2.77 40.52
C ARG A 50 -25.84 3.17 39.35
N GLN A 51 -25.61 2.23 38.45
CA GLN A 51 -25.18 2.59 37.08
C GLN A 51 -26.24 3.49 36.48
N ALA A 52 -25.86 4.73 36.20
CA ALA A 52 -26.71 5.67 35.48
C ALA A 52 -26.98 5.05 34.08
N ALA A 53 -28.26 4.89 33.74
CA ALA A 53 -28.66 4.57 32.39
C ALA A 53 -28.04 5.58 31.43
N ALA A 54 -27.24 5.09 30.48
CA ALA A 54 -26.66 5.92 29.44
C ALA A 54 -27.81 6.57 28.64
N THR A 55 -27.92 7.88 28.73
CA THR A 55 -28.74 8.66 27.81
C THR A 55 -28.22 8.38 26.40
N PRO A 56 -29.09 8.19 25.38
CA PRO A 56 -28.64 8.01 24.01
C PRO A 56 -27.84 9.26 23.62
N ARG A 57 -26.53 9.06 23.41
CA ARG A 57 -25.68 10.11 22.87
C ARG A 57 -26.25 10.53 21.52
N ARG A 58 -26.57 11.80 21.36
CA ARG A 58 -26.74 12.42 20.05
C ARG A 58 -25.56 12.02 19.19
N PRO A 59 -25.73 11.73 17.89
CA PRO A 59 -24.59 11.55 17.01
C PRO A 59 -23.73 12.81 17.11
N HIS A 60 -22.58 12.68 17.73
CA HIS A 60 -21.62 13.77 17.84
C HIS A 60 -21.22 14.18 16.42
N ALA A 61 -21.16 15.50 16.20
CA ALA A 61 -20.35 16.07 15.13
C ALA A 61 -19.00 15.34 15.15
N VAL A 62 -18.55 14.89 13.98
CA VAL A 62 -17.29 14.19 13.79
C VAL A 62 -16.21 14.92 14.58
N ASP A 63 -15.75 14.31 15.68
CA ASP A 63 -14.67 14.83 16.48
C ASP A 63 -13.41 14.71 15.62
N SER A 64 -12.97 15.79 15.04
CA SER A 64 -11.79 15.84 14.17
C SER A 64 -10.48 15.77 14.96
N ASN A 65 -10.54 15.68 16.28
CA ASN A 65 -9.36 15.61 17.11
C ASN A 65 -8.79 14.18 17.21
N THR A 66 -8.13 13.75 16.14
CA THR A 66 -7.50 12.42 16.05
C THR A 66 -6.41 12.19 17.10
N ASN A 67 -5.83 13.25 17.68
CA ASN A 67 -4.82 13.18 18.73
C ASN A 67 -5.38 12.67 20.08
N GLU A 68 -6.69 12.81 20.31
CA GLU A 68 -7.37 12.26 21.49
C GLU A 68 -7.81 10.81 21.29
N GLN A 69 -7.66 10.25 20.10
CA GLN A 69 -8.05 8.88 19.81
C GLN A 69 -7.12 7.88 20.51
N MET A 70 -7.73 6.83 21.06
CA MET A 70 -6.99 5.71 21.63
C MET A 70 -6.33 4.92 20.54
N ILE A 71 -5.06 4.57 20.74
CA ILE A 71 -4.25 3.80 19.80
C ILE A 71 -3.94 2.41 20.36
N VAL A 72 -3.66 1.49 19.44
CA VAL A 72 -3.19 0.14 19.75
C VAL A 72 -1.84 -0.18 19.11
N THR A 73 -1.36 0.69 18.21
CA THR A 73 -0.08 0.52 17.51
C THR A 73 1.05 1.23 18.25
N GLY A 74 2.21 0.59 18.30
CA GLY A 74 3.42 1.15 18.93
C GLY A 74 3.40 1.15 20.45
N THR A 75 2.46 0.43 21.08
CA THR A 75 2.39 0.33 22.54
C THR A 75 1.61 -0.91 22.98
N HIS A 76 2.05 -1.53 24.08
CA HIS A 76 1.26 -2.51 24.81
C HIS A 76 0.58 -1.90 26.05
N ALA A 77 0.77 -0.59 26.31
CA ALA A 77 0.06 0.09 27.38
C ALA A 77 -1.46 0.10 27.17
N PHE A 78 -2.22 0.09 28.27
CA PHE A 78 -3.67 0.18 28.21
C PHE A 78 -4.10 1.64 28.02
N ASN A 79 -5.09 1.88 27.14
CA ASN A 79 -5.75 3.17 26.95
C ASN A 79 -4.78 4.35 26.68
N ARG A 80 -3.77 4.16 25.82
CA ARG A 80 -2.87 5.24 25.37
C ARG A 80 -3.53 6.04 24.24
N ARG A 81 -3.49 7.38 24.33
CA ARG A 81 -3.94 8.26 23.25
C ARG A 81 -2.80 8.54 22.27
N ALA A 82 -3.13 8.85 21.03
CA ALA A 82 -2.14 9.16 20.00
C ALA A 82 -1.16 10.26 20.45
N ARG A 83 -1.66 11.35 21.04
CA ARG A 83 -0.82 12.45 21.55
C ARG A 83 0.13 12.06 22.67
N ASP A 84 -0.21 11.02 23.44
CA ASP A 84 0.58 10.58 24.60
C ASP A 84 1.58 9.46 24.22
N SER A 85 1.68 9.12 22.94
CA SER A 85 2.61 8.09 22.44
C SER A 85 4.07 8.47 22.64
N THR A 86 4.91 7.47 22.97
CA THR A 86 6.38 7.57 23.03
C THR A 86 7.00 7.65 21.63
N SER A 87 6.29 7.22 20.58
CA SER A 87 6.72 7.26 19.17
C SER A 87 5.75 8.09 18.34
N PRO A 88 6.18 8.68 17.19
CA PRO A 88 5.31 9.46 16.32
C PRO A 88 4.27 8.58 15.64
N ILE A 89 3.00 8.84 15.91
CA ILE A 89 1.87 8.13 15.32
C ILE A 89 0.82 9.10 14.83
N SER A 90 0.24 8.79 13.66
CA SER A 90 -0.90 9.51 13.08
C SER A 90 -2.11 8.58 13.04
N VAL A 91 -3.29 9.15 13.24
CA VAL A 91 -4.56 8.43 13.09
C VAL A 91 -5.36 9.07 11.96
N LEU A 92 -5.67 8.28 10.94
CA LEU A 92 -6.48 8.67 9.80
C LEU A 92 -7.87 8.05 9.93
N THR A 93 -8.90 8.86 10.24
CA THR A 93 -10.26 8.38 10.35
C THR A 93 -10.86 8.03 8.99
N ALA A 94 -11.86 7.14 8.94
CA ALA A 94 -12.61 6.85 7.72
C ALA A 94 -13.19 8.13 7.07
N ALA A 95 -13.57 9.13 7.86
CA ALA A 95 -14.04 10.42 7.35
C ALA A 95 -12.92 11.20 6.65
N THR A 96 -11.72 11.23 7.21
CA THR A 96 -10.54 11.89 6.63
C THR A 96 -10.14 11.22 5.31
N LEU A 97 -10.14 9.89 5.26
CA LEU A 97 -9.87 9.12 4.05
C LEU A 97 -10.91 9.42 2.94
N ARG A 98 -12.21 9.40 3.26
CA ARG A 98 -13.27 9.75 2.30
C ARG A 98 -13.17 11.18 1.76
N ARG A 99 -12.82 12.16 2.60
CA ARG A 99 -12.62 13.56 2.18
C ARG A 99 -11.41 13.76 1.27
N SER A 100 -10.56 12.75 1.09
CA SER A 100 -9.50 12.78 0.07
C SER A 100 -10.08 12.76 -1.36
N GLY A 101 -11.32 12.28 -1.53
CA GLY A 101 -11.93 12.09 -2.84
C GLY A 101 -11.37 10.92 -3.63
N GLN A 102 -10.39 10.22 -3.07
CA GLN A 102 -9.78 9.03 -3.69
C GLN A 102 -10.64 7.81 -3.44
N MET A 103 -10.75 6.94 -4.45
CA MET A 103 -11.49 5.69 -4.35
C MET A 103 -10.62 4.54 -3.85
N ASN A 104 -9.35 4.53 -4.20
CA ASN A 104 -8.36 3.55 -3.76
C ASN A 104 -7.81 3.91 -2.38
N LEU A 105 -7.63 2.92 -1.52
CA LEU A 105 -7.14 3.12 -0.16
C LEU A 105 -5.70 3.64 -0.13
N ALA A 106 -4.83 3.08 -0.95
CA ALA A 106 -3.44 3.55 -1.05
C ALA A 106 -3.37 5.03 -1.42
N ASP A 107 -4.14 5.47 -2.44
CA ASP A 107 -4.19 6.87 -2.86
C ASP A 107 -4.78 7.78 -1.78
N ALA A 108 -5.80 7.32 -1.05
CA ALA A 108 -6.40 8.07 0.05
C ALA A 108 -5.38 8.32 1.18
N ILE A 109 -4.56 7.32 1.53
CA ILE A 109 -3.48 7.45 2.52
C ILE A 109 -2.40 8.41 2.02
N VAL A 110 -1.97 8.27 0.78
CA VAL A 110 -0.98 9.17 0.16
C VAL A 110 -1.44 10.62 0.18
N ARG A 111 -2.73 10.89 -0.03
CA ARG A 111 -3.29 12.26 0.03
C ARG A 111 -3.42 12.81 1.45
N THR A 112 -3.32 11.97 2.47
CA THR A 112 -3.56 12.37 3.86
C THR A 112 -2.32 12.33 4.74
N ASP A 113 -1.32 11.50 4.43
CA ASP A 113 -0.05 11.44 5.17
C ASP A 113 1.14 11.89 4.29
N PRO A 114 1.96 12.88 4.73
CA PRO A 114 3.07 13.40 3.94
C PRO A 114 4.27 12.45 3.89
N SER A 115 4.43 11.54 4.85
CA SER A 115 5.53 10.59 4.88
C SER A 115 5.36 9.44 3.87
N ILE A 116 4.13 9.29 3.33
CA ILE A 116 3.76 8.20 2.41
C ILE A 116 3.67 8.72 0.99
N THR A 117 4.26 7.99 0.05
CA THR A 117 4.23 8.25 -1.38
C THR A 117 3.93 6.96 -2.16
N VAL A 118 3.50 7.10 -3.39
CA VAL A 118 3.33 6.03 -4.37
C VAL A 118 4.07 6.42 -5.64
N ASN A 119 4.57 5.47 -6.40
CA ASN A 119 5.09 5.72 -7.74
C ASN A 119 3.95 5.68 -8.75
N ALA A 120 4.01 6.56 -9.73
CA ALA A 120 3.05 6.59 -10.83
C ALA A 120 3.55 5.68 -11.96
N MET A 121 3.32 4.39 -11.82
CA MET A 121 3.60 3.43 -12.90
C MET A 121 2.39 3.32 -13.83
N GLY A 122 2.63 3.24 -15.13
CA GLY A 122 1.58 3.11 -16.15
C GLY A 122 1.68 1.86 -17.02
N SER A 123 2.66 1.00 -16.80
CA SER A 123 2.95 -0.19 -17.61
C SER A 123 3.56 -1.30 -16.75
N ASP A 124 3.69 -2.48 -17.33
CA ASP A 124 4.21 -3.71 -16.75
C ASP A 124 3.33 -4.29 -15.62
N ALA A 125 3.57 -5.55 -15.28
CA ALA A 125 2.83 -6.24 -14.23
C ALA A 125 2.88 -5.51 -12.87
N GLY A 126 3.94 -4.74 -12.62
CA GLY A 126 4.06 -3.90 -11.43
C GLY A 126 3.04 -2.75 -11.34
N ALA A 127 2.47 -2.29 -12.47
CA ALA A 127 1.42 -1.27 -12.48
C ALA A 127 0.04 -1.82 -12.07
N LEU A 128 -0.12 -3.14 -12.05
CA LEU A 128 -1.37 -3.83 -11.78
C LEU A 128 -1.64 -4.04 -10.28
N THR A 129 -0.65 -3.74 -9.42
CA THR A 129 -0.76 -3.80 -7.96
C THR A 129 -0.42 -2.45 -7.32
N SER A 130 -0.98 -2.18 -6.14
CA SER A 130 -0.82 -0.89 -5.47
C SER A 130 0.11 -0.99 -4.27
N SER A 131 1.14 -0.15 -4.23
CA SER A 131 2.10 -0.14 -3.12
C SER A 131 2.35 1.26 -2.58
N ILE A 132 2.68 1.32 -1.29
CA ILE A 132 3.07 2.56 -0.62
C ILE A 132 4.54 2.53 -0.21
N ARG A 133 5.19 3.69 -0.26
CA ARG A 133 6.55 3.93 0.25
C ARG A 133 6.45 4.89 1.43
N MET A 134 7.14 4.60 2.52
CA MET A 134 7.20 5.48 3.68
C MET A 134 8.59 6.09 3.81
N ARG A 135 8.67 7.42 4.02
CA ARG A 135 9.95 8.15 4.17
C ARG A 135 10.92 7.92 2.99
N GLY A 136 10.40 7.65 1.79
CA GLY A 136 11.18 7.36 0.57
C GLY A 136 11.89 6.01 0.55
N LEU A 137 11.60 5.11 1.50
CA LEU A 137 12.16 3.75 1.56
C LEU A 137 11.37 2.77 0.67
N ASN A 138 11.86 1.53 0.52
CA ASN A 138 11.21 0.52 -0.30
C ASN A 138 9.88 0.07 0.34
N PRO A 139 8.84 -0.30 -0.43
CA PRO A 139 7.60 -0.83 0.12
C PRO A 139 7.76 -2.04 1.05
N ASN A 140 8.73 -2.92 0.80
CA ASN A 140 9.04 -4.06 1.67
C ASN A 140 9.55 -3.67 3.07
N GLU A 141 9.89 -2.39 3.30
CA GLU A 141 10.36 -1.87 4.59
C GLU A 141 9.22 -1.26 5.42
N VAL A 142 7.96 -1.42 4.96
CA VAL A 142 6.73 -0.96 5.64
C VAL A 142 5.89 -2.16 6.03
N LEU A 143 5.71 -2.36 7.33
CA LEU A 143 4.84 -3.43 7.82
C LEU A 143 3.36 -2.99 7.78
N VAL A 144 2.50 -3.82 7.22
CA VAL A 144 1.05 -3.61 7.25
C VAL A 144 0.38 -4.64 8.16
N LEU A 145 -0.48 -4.13 9.05
CA LEU A 145 -1.30 -4.93 9.95
C LEU A 145 -2.78 -4.66 9.67
N VAL A 146 -3.61 -5.66 9.93
CA VAL A 146 -5.07 -5.52 9.99
C VAL A 146 -5.51 -5.97 11.39
N ASP A 147 -6.15 -5.07 12.12
CA ASP A 147 -6.51 -5.28 13.53
C ASP A 147 -5.34 -5.79 14.40
N GLY A 148 -4.13 -5.31 14.14
CA GLY A 148 -2.91 -5.68 14.85
C GLY A 148 -2.30 -7.03 14.43
N LYS A 149 -2.88 -7.74 13.47
CA LYS A 149 -2.33 -9.00 12.93
C LYS A 149 -1.66 -8.75 11.58
N ARG A 150 -0.48 -9.37 11.35
CA ARG A 150 0.30 -9.22 10.12
C ARG A 150 -0.52 -9.64 8.90
N ARG A 151 -0.59 -8.76 7.90
CA ARG A 151 -1.18 -9.07 6.59
C ARG A 151 -0.12 -9.75 5.71
N HIS A 152 -0.52 -10.77 4.93
CA HIS A 152 0.32 -11.35 3.87
C HIS A 152 0.55 -10.31 2.76
N THR A 153 1.65 -10.48 2.02
CA THR A 153 2.02 -9.61 0.91
C THR A 153 1.47 -10.13 -0.41
N THR A 154 1.50 -9.31 -1.47
CA THR A 154 1.15 -9.76 -2.82
C THR A 154 2.16 -10.81 -3.34
N ALA A 155 1.69 -11.70 -4.20
CA ALA A 155 2.55 -12.63 -4.93
C ALA A 155 3.22 -11.98 -6.15
N ASN A 156 2.67 -10.85 -6.63
CA ASN A 156 3.20 -10.08 -7.76
C ASN A 156 4.42 -9.27 -7.33
N ILE A 157 5.59 -9.62 -7.87
CA ILE A 157 6.84 -8.90 -7.61
C ILE A 157 7.06 -7.81 -8.68
N TYR A 158 7.52 -6.64 -8.25
CA TYR A 158 7.98 -5.60 -9.18
C TYR A 158 9.28 -6.04 -9.84
N ALA A 159 9.19 -6.61 -11.03
CA ALA A 159 10.31 -7.23 -11.74
C ALA A 159 11.20 -6.21 -12.45
N ASP A 160 10.59 -5.17 -13.05
CA ASP A 160 11.32 -4.23 -13.88
C ASP A 160 12.23 -3.29 -13.10
N ALA A 161 13.31 -2.86 -13.77
CA ALA A 161 14.26 -1.96 -13.17
C ALA A 161 13.59 -0.62 -12.83
N GLY A 162 13.61 -0.26 -11.56
CA GLY A 162 12.97 0.94 -11.05
C GLY A 162 13.11 1.08 -9.54
N PRO A 163 12.56 2.16 -8.97
CA PRO A 163 12.71 2.45 -7.53
C PRO A 163 11.95 1.47 -6.60
N GLN A 164 11.12 0.59 -7.16
CA GLN A 164 10.38 -0.43 -6.41
C GLN A 164 10.79 -1.85 -6.81
N GLN A 165 11.80 -2.03 -7.67
CA GLN A 165 12.24 -3.35 -8.09
C GLN A 165 12.50 -4.28 -6.89
N GLY A 166 11.96 -5.49 -6.94
CA GLY A 166 12.03 -6.50 -5.88
C GLY A 166 10.97 -6.36 -4.80
N SER A 167 10.12 -5.34 -4.83
CA SER A 167 9.08 -5.23 -3.81
C SER A 167 7.90 -6.17 -4.07
N THR A 168 7.43 -6.77 -2.97
CA THR A 168 6.19 -7.56 -2.87
C THR A 168 5.40 -7.00 -1.69
N PRO A 169 4.82 -5.80 -1.81
CA PRO A 169 4.14 -5.15 -0.70
C PRO A 169 2.80 -5.80 -0.37
N VAL A 170 2.20 -5.40 0.74
CA VAL A 170 0.76 -5.62 0.94
C VAL A 170 0.00 -4.70 0.01
N ASP A 171 -0.88 -5.24 -0.85
CA ASP A 171 -1.78 -4.41 -1.64
C ASP A 171 -2.95 -3.93 -0.76
N LEU A 172 -2.91 -2.62 -0.43
CA LEU A 172 -3.91 -2.00 0.44
C LEU A 172 -5.29 -1.93 -0.21
N ASN A 173 -5.35 -1.96 -1.54
CA ASN A 173 -6.61 -1.89 -2.27
C ASN A 173 -7.41 -3.20 -2.19
N MET A 174 -6.79 -4.31 -1.75
CA MET A 174 -7.48 -5.57 -1.47
C MET A 174 -8.31 -5.56 -0.18
N ILE A 175 -8.20 -4.49 0.61
CA ILE A 175 -9.00 -4.29 1.82
C ILE A 175 -10.12 -3.29 1.51
N PRO A 176 -11.41 -3.63 1.74
CA PRO A 176 -12.51 -2.73 1.43
C PRO A 176 -12.44 -1.45 2.28
N ALA A 177 -12.36 -0.29 1.64
CA ALA A 177 -12.34 1.01 2.32
C ALA A 177 -13.62 1.25 3.15
N SER A 178 -14.74 0.61 2.78
CA SER A 178 -16.00 0.63 3.53
C SER A 178 -15.89 -0.04 4.90
N ALA A 179 -14.98 -1.02 5.07
CA ALA A 179 -14.77 -1.73 6.33
C ALA A 179 -13.96 -0.93 7.36
N ILE A 180 -13.25 0.12 6.94
CA ILE A 180 -12.27 0.81 7.78
C ILE A 180 -12.97 1.70 8.81
N ASP A 181 -12.56 1.59 10.07
CA ASP A 181 -12.87 2.55 11.14
C ASP A 181 -11.83 3.68 11.13
N HIS A 182 -10.56 3.32 11.25
CA HIS A 182 -9.42 4.23 11.14
C HIS A 182 -8.13 3.48 10.80
N ILE A 183 -7.09 4.24 10.44
CA ILE A 183 -5.74 3.71 10.20
C ILE A 183 -4.78 4.39 11.15
N GLU A 184 -3.94 3.61 11.81
CA GLU A 184 -2.85 4.08 12.65
C GLU A 184 -1.52 3.94 11.88
N ILE A 185 -0.79 5.05 11.71
CA ILE A 185 0.49 5.09 11.00
C ILE A 185 1.58 5.42 12.01
N LEU A 186 2.36 4.41 12.38
CA LEU A 186 3.52 4.53 13.24
C LEU A 186 4.76 4.79 12.38
N ARG A 187 5.37 5.95 12.53
CA ARG A 187 6.57 6.36 11.79
C ARG A 187 7.84 6.16 12.64
N ASP A 188 8.09 4.90 13.02
CA ASP A 188 9.24 4.53 13.84
C ASP A 188 9.65 3.09 13.54
N GLY A 189 10.92 2.74 13.73
CA GLY A 189 11.37 1.36 13.69
C GLY A 189 10.69 0.55 14.78
N ALA A 190 9.97 -0.51 14.40
CA ALA A 190 9.12 -1.26 15.31
C ALA A 190 9.35 -2.78 15.24
N ALA A 191 10.48 -3.22 14.71
CA ALA A 191 10.80 -4.65 14.57
C ALA A 191 10.88 -5.39 15.91
N ALA A 192 11.27 -4.71 17.00
CA ALA A 192 11.25 -5.29 18.34
C ALA A 192 9.85 -5.62 18.87
N MET A 193 8.81 -4.97 18.32
CA MET A 193 7.41 -5.20 18.72
C MET A 193 6.68 -6.11 17.74
N TYR A 194 6.87 -5.91 16.42
CA TYR A 194 6.06 -6.53 15.36
C TYR A 194 6.85 -7.49 14.47
N GLY A 195 8.16 -7.59 14.63
CA GLY A 195 9.04 -8.44 13.82
C GLY A 195 9.53 -7.77 12.54
N SER A 196 9.96 -8.57 11.57
CA SER A 196 10.55 -8.12 10.31
C SER A 196 9.69 -7.08 9.56
N ASP A 197 10.32 -6.34 8.66
CA ASP A 197 9.73 -5.38 7.70
C ASP A 197 9.34 -4.03 8.31
N ALA A 198 9.23 -3.90 9.64
CA ALA A 198 8.93 -2.65 10.33
C ALA A 198 10.17 -1.74 10.47
N ILE A 199 10.83 -1.41 9.34
CA ILE A 199 12.03 -0.55 9.27
C ILE A 199 11.63 0.92 9.12
N ALA A 200 10.80 1.24 8.13
CA ALA A 200 10.29 2.59 7.86
C ALA A 200 9.16 2.97 8.82
N GLY A 201 8.36 1.98 9.20
CA GLY A 201 7.22 2.13 10.08
C GLY A 201 6.18 1.02 9.93
N VAL A 202 5.02 1.25 10.55
CA VAL A 202 3.88 0.33 10.56
C VAL A 202 2.62 1.05 10.13
N VAL A 203 1.83 0.44 9.27
CA VAL A 203 0.46 0.86 8.92
C VAL A 203 -0.50 -0.18 9.46
N ASN A 204 -1.29 0.17 10.48
CA ASN A 204 -2.27 -0.71 11.08
C ASN A 204 -3.68 -0.27 10.72
N ILE A 205 -4.40 -1.10 9.99
CA ILE A 205 -5.76 -0.86 9.53
C ILE A 205 -6.73 -1.45 10.55
N ILE A 206 -7.49 -0.59 11.21
CA ILE A 206 -8.49 -0.98 12.20
C ILE A 206 -9.86 -1.02 11.53
N LEU A 207 -10.51 -2.18 11.61
CA LEU A 207 -11.80 -2.42 10.99
C LEU A 207 -12.96 -2.12 11.93
N LYS A 208 -14.13 -1.84 11.35
CA LYS A 208 -15.38 -1.58 12.06
C LYS A 208 -15.89 -2.84 12.78
N LYS A 209 -16.30 -2.67 14.04
CA LYS A 209 -16.80 -3.75 14.92
C LYS A 209 -18.16 -3.43 15.53
N THR A 210 -18.92 -2.54 14.87
CA THR A 210 -20.22 -2.11 15.38
C THR A 210 -21.29 -3.18 15.15
N PRO A 211 -22.14 -3.50 16.15
CA PRO A 211 -23.20 -4.50 16.02
C PRO A 211 -24.50 -3.95 15.40
N HIS A 212 -24.48 -2.77 14.83
CA HIS A 212 -25.65 -2.11 14.26
C HIS A 212 -25.24 -1.00 13.29
N GLY A 213 -26.21 -0.53 12.52
CA GLY A 213 -26.03 0.52 11.52
C GLY A 213 -25.77 -0.06 10.12
N LEU A 214 -26.12 0.72 9.11
CA LEU A 214 -25.85 0.45 7.70
C LEU A 214 -25.36 1.73 7.07
N ASN A 215 -24.21 1.67 6.42
CA ASN A 215 -23.66 2.77 5.63
C ASN A 215 -23.51 2.31 4.17
N MET A 216 -23.81 3.22 3.26
CA MET A 216 -23.65 3.01 1.82
C MET A 216 -22.96 4.23 1.22
N THR A 217 -22.06 3.99 0.27
CA THR A 217 -21.35 5.04 -0.48
C THR A 217 -21.40 4.70 -1.96
N ALA A 218 -21.75 5.68 -2.79
CA ALA A 218 -21.61 5.60 -4.23
C ALA A 218 -20.83 6.84 -4.71
N GLN A 219 -19.80 6.62 -5.50
CA GLN A 219 -19.00 7.69 -6.11
C GLN A 219 -18.75 7.36 -7.57
N THR A 220 -18.82 8.37 -8.44
CA THR A 220 -18.45 8.25 -9.84
C THR A 220 -17.79 9.54 -10.32
N GLY A 221 -16.89 9.42 -11.31
CA GLY A 221 -16.21 10.55 -11.89
C GLY A 221 -15.32 10.15 -13.07
N ALA A 222 -14.70 11.16 -13.67
CA ALA A 222 -13.80 10.98 -14.80
C ALA A 222 -12.76 12.10 -14.86
N ASN A 223 -11.73 11.91 -15.69
CA ASN A 223 -10.80 12.97 -16.05
C ASN A 223 -11.49 13.92 -17.04
N ALA A 224 -11.98 15.05 -16.54
CA ALA A 224 -12.78 15.97 -17.35
C ALA A 224 -12.01 16.69 -18.46
N TYR A 225 -10.68 16.79 -18.34
CA TYR A 225 -9.87 17.45 -19.38
C TYR A 225 -9.67 16.60 -20.62
N ASN A 226 -9.64 15.27 -20.46
CA ASN A 226 -9.51 14.30 -21.55
C ASN A 226 -10.85 13.64 -21.88
N GLY A 227 -11.78 13.59 -20.92
CA GLY A 227 -13.06 12.89 -21.04
C GLY A 227 -12.93 11.36 -21.01
N ASP A 228 -11.80 10.84 -20.49
CA ASP A 228 -11.46 9.43 -20.37
C ASP A 228 -11.22 9.03 -18.89
N GLY A 229 -10.90 7.76 -18.63
CA GLY A 229 -10.62 7.26 -17.29
C GLY A 229 -11.86 7.40 -16.39
N TRP A 230 -13.04 6.99 -16.88
CA TRP A 230 -14.24 6.96 -16.05
C TRP A 230 -14.09 5.93 -14.94
N GLN A 231 -14.51 6.33 -13.73
CA GLN A 231 -14.39 5.51 -12.54
C GLN A 231 -15.71 5.50 -11.78
N TYR A 232 -15.99 4.38 -11.11
CA TYR A 232 -17.06 4.32 -10.10
C TYR A 232 -16.67 3.39 -8.95
N GLN A 233 -17.25 3.68 -7.80
CA GLN A 233 -17.15 2.87 -6.59
C GLN A 233 -18.51 2.79 -5.92
N LEU A 234 -18.87 1.56 -5.53
CA LEU A 234 -20.02 1.28 -4.68
C LEU A 234 -19.49 0.58 -3.42
N GLY A 235 -19.84 1.05 -2.25
CA GLY A 235 -19.46 0.46 -0.98
C GLY A 235 -20.65 0.41 -0.04
N ALA A 236 -20.71 -0.65 0.75
CA ALA A 236 -21.68 -0.78 1.82
C ALA A 236 -21.05 -1.50 3.02
N ASP A 237 -21.43 -1.09 4.23
CA ASP A 237 -21.09 -1.79 5.45
C ASP A 237 -22.27 -1.80 6.43
N GLY A 238 -22.42 -2.90 7.17
CA GLY A 238 -23.50 -3.02 8.12
C GLY A 238 -23.20 -3.97 9.26
N GLY A 239 -23.63 -3.60 10.46
CA GLY A 239 -23.47 -4.37 11.68
C GLY A 239 -24.77 -5.06 12.11
N PHE A 240 -24.63 -6.27 12.68
CA PHE A 240 -25.72 -7.09 13.20
C PHE A 240 -25.32 -7.65 14.57
N GLY A 241 -26.16 -7.39 15.57
CA GLY A 241 -26.02 -8.02 16.89
C GLY A 241 -26.70 -9.39 16.93
N PHE A 242 -26.11 -10.37 17.64
CA PHE A 242 -26.72 -11.67 17.87
C PHE A 242 -26.38 -12.24 19.25
N LEU A 243 -27.29 -13.03 19.80
CA LEU A 243 -27.09 -13.81 21.04
C LEU A 243 -26.47 -12.99 22.21
N GLY A 244 -27.01 -11.79 22.45
CA GLY A 244 -26.58 -10.90 23.54
C GLY A 244 -25.49 -9.93 23.12
N ASP A 245 -24.23 -10.24 23.35
CA ASP A 245 -23.08 -9.40 23.06
C ASP A 245 -22.34 -9.77 21.75
N GLY A 246 -22.85 -10.75 21.04
CA GLY A 246 -22.29 -11.14 19.76
C GLY A 246 -22.54 -10.10 18.68
N TYR A 247 -21.60 -9.91 17.77
CA TYR A 247 -21.72 -9.04 16.61
C TYR A 247 -21.15 -9.70 15.35
N VAL A 248 -21.71 -9.33 14.23
CA VAL A 248 -21.14 -9.51 12.89
C VAL A 248 -21.18 -8.16 12.19
N HIS A 249 -20.09 -7.74 11.59
CA HIS A 249 -20.00 -6.58 10.72
C HIS A 249 -19.56 -7.04 9.33
N ILE A 250 -20.37 -6.73 8.33
CA ILE A 250 -20.11 -7.12 6.93
C ILE A 250 -19.86 -5.86 6.13
N SER A 251 -18.81 -5.86 5.32
CA SER A 251 -18.49 -4.74 4.43
C SER A 251 -18.19 -5.27 3.04
N GLY A 252 -18.71 -4.61 2.02
CA GLY A 252 -18.45 -4.92 0.62
C GLY A 252 -18.16 -3.67 -0.17
N GLN A 253 -17.36 -3.83 -1.23
CA GLN A 253 -17.01 -2.74 -2.13
C GLN A 253 -16.82 -3.28 -3.54
N MET A 254 -17.25 -2.52 -4.53
CA MET A 254 -16.97 -2.71 -5.94
C MET A 254 -16.33 -1.43 -6.49
N TYR A 255 -15.26 -1.57 -7.23
CA TYR A 255 -14.54 -0.47 -7.87
C TYR A 255 -14.31 -0.79 -9.35
N HIS A 256 -14.38 0.23 -10.21
CA HIS A 256 -13.99 0.14 -11.61
C HIS A 256 -13.35 1.44 -12.07
N THR A 257 -12.34 1.31 -12.93
CA THR A 257 -11.76 2.40 -13.71
C THR A 257 -11.50 1.96 -15.13
N ASP A 258 -11.86 2.79 -16.10
CA ASP A 258 -11.40 2.63 -17.49
C ASP A 258 -9.94 3.10 -17.62
N HIS A 259 -9.29 2.73 -18.71
CA HIS A 259 -8.01 3.33 -19.09
C HIS A 259 -8.13 4.85 -19.26
N MET A 260 -7.12 5.57 -18.80
CA MET A 260 -6.86 6.94 -19.25
C MET A 260 -5.61 6.92 -20.11
N VAL A 261 -5.72 7.32 -21.39
CA VAL A 261 -4.65 7.26 -22.37
C VAL A 261 -4.16 8.66 -22.72
N PRO A 262 -2.94 9.06 -22.31
CA PRO A 262 -2.37 10.34 -22.71
C PRO A 262 -2.17 10.43 -24.23
N ASN A 263 -2.28 11.63 -24.77
CA ASN A 263 -2.05 11.89 -26.17
C ASN A 263 -0.53 11.91 -26.45
N THR A 264 -0.02 10.89 -27.14
CA THR A 264 1.39 10.71 -27.51
C THR A 264 1.50 10.28 -28.97
N THR A 265 2.68 10.43 -29.59
CA THR A 265 2.95 9.99 -30.94
C THR A 265 4.23 9.16 -30.96
N ASP A 266 4.12 7.91 -31.39
CA ASP A 266 5.28 7.04 -31.59
C ASP A 266 6.08 7.54 -32.80
N VAL A 267 7.37 7.84 -32.60
CA VAL A 267 8.22 8.40 -33.66
C VAL A 267 8.41 7.45 -34.84
N ARG A 268 8.26 6.13 -34.63
CA ARG A 268 8.37 5.11 -35.68
C ARG A 268 7.20 5.18 -36.68
N THR A 269 6.07 5.76 -36.27
CA THR A 269 4.86 5.90 -37.09
C THR A 269 4.79 7.20 -37.86
N VAL A 270 5.85 8.03 -37.83
CA VAL A 270 5.90 9.36 -38.46
C VAL A 270 6.72 9.31 -39.76
N PRO A 271 6.22 9.93 -40.88
CA PRO A 271 6.97 10.03 -42.12
C PRO A 271 8.38 10.61 -41.92
N GLY A 272 9.37 9.95 -42.51
CA GLY A 272 10.79 10.31 -42.37
C GLY A 272 11.57 9.47 -41.35
N ASN A 273 10.90 8.69 -40.52
CA ASN A 273 11.56 7.68 -39.71
C ASN A 273 11.91 6.45 -40.57
N PRO A 274 13.11 5.84 -40.42
CA PRO A 274 13.51 4.65 -41.18
C PRO A 274 12.57 3.45 -41.04
N GLU A 275 11.89 3.32 -39.91
CA GLU A 275 10.91 2.25 -39.63
C GLU A 275 9.55 2.54 -40.28
N TYR A 276 9.27 3.78 -40.67
CA TYR A 276 8.01 4.14 -41.33
C TYR A 276 7.92 3.52 -42.72
N LYS A 277 7.01 2.59 -42.92
CA LYS A 277 6.81 1.88 -44.20
C LYS A 277 5.60 2.38 -44.99
N GLY A 278 5.10 3.58 -44.71
CA GLY A 278 3.94 4.15 -45.40
C GLY A 278 2.60 3.61 -44.89
N PHE A 279 2.57 2.97 -43.72
CA PHE A 279 1.33 2.53 -43.10
C PHE A 279 0.59 3.72 -42.50
N ASP A 280 -0.72 3.75 -42.70
CA ASP A 280 -1.61 4.70 -42.02
C ASP A 280 -1.92 4.17 -40.63
N VAL A 281 -1.03 4.48 -39.68
CA VAL A 281 -1.15 4.06 -38.27
C VAL A 281 -2.02 5.07 -37.54
N PRO A 282 -3.06 4.63 -36.81
CA PRO A 282 -3.91 5.54 -36.05
C PRO A 282 -3.10 6.36 -35.05
N HIS A 283 -3.50 7.62 -34.89
CA HIS A 283 -2.93 8.47 -33.83
C HIS A 283 -3.16 7.83 -32.46
N ASN A 284 -2.22 7.96 -31.52
CA ASN A 284 -2.22 7.28 -30.22
C ASN A 284 -2.18 5.75 -30.29
N SER A 285 -1.57 5.16 -31.30
CA SER A 285 -1.40 3.70 -31.37
C SER A 285 -0.53 3.15 -30.24
N ASN A 286 0.50 3.90 -29.82
CA ASN A 286 1.29 3.56 -28.64
C ASN A 286 0.62 4.13 -27.38
N LYS A 287 0.15 3.25 -26.51
CA LYS A 287 -0.66 3.57 -25.33
C LYS A 287 0.08 3.32 -24.01
N ILE A 288 1.38 3.15 -24.06
CA ILE A 288 2.23 2.70 -22.94
C ILE A 288 2.02 3.49 -21.62
N LEU A 289 1.76 4.77 -21.67
CA LEU A 289 1.55 5.61 -20.48
C LEU A 289 0.07 5.76 -20.11
N SER A 290 -0.77 4.78 -20.38
CA SER A 290 -2.14 4.76 -19.87
C SER A 290 -2.16 4.48 -18.37
N THR A 291 -3.23 4.89 -17.67
CA THR A 291 -3.54 4.26 -16.40
C THR A 291 -4.17 2.89 -16.68
N PRO A 292 -3.88 1.85 -15.87
CA PRO A 292 -4.51 0.56 -16.03
C PRO A 292 -6.04 0.63 -15.95
N GLU A 293 -6.73 -0.19 -16.73
CA GLU A 293 -8.13 -0.54 -16.47
C GLU A 293 -8.15 -1.50 -15.28
N GLU A 294 -9.10 -1.33 -14.37
CA GLU A 294 -9.24 -2.20 -13.20
C GLU A 294 -10.72 -2.40 -12.86
N THR A 295 -11.09 -3.63 -12.56
CA THR A 295 -12.34 -3.98 -11.87
C THR A 295 -12.00 -4.79 -10.63
N ARG A 296 -12.55 -4.40 -9.47
CA ARG A 296 -12.24 -5.06 -8.20
C ARG A 296 -13.48 -5.15 -7.32
N GLU A 297 -13.67 -6.33 -6.73
CA GLU A 297 -14.67 -6.63 -5.70
C GLU A 297 -13.97 -7.00 -4.40
N ASN A 298 -14.41 -6.39 -3.30
CA ASN A 298 -13.87 -6.65 -1.97
C ASN A 298 -14.99 -7.05 -1.00
N LEU A 299 -14.72 -7.99 -0.11
CA LEU A 299 -15.59 -8.41 0.97
C LEU A 299 -14.81 -8.50 2.29
N SER A 300 -15.42 -8.08 3.39
CA SER A 300 -14.89 -8.26 4.73
C SER A 300 -16.01 -8.67 5.68
N ILE A 301 -15.75 -9.66 6.54
CA ILE A 301 -16.66 -10.12 7.59
C ILE A 301 -15.88 -10.15 8.90
N GLU A 302 -16.22 -9.26 9.81
CA GLU A 302 -15.67 -9.18 11.17
C GLU A 302 -16.73 -9.67 12.16
N PHE A 303 -16.37 -10.55 13.09
CA PHE A 303 -17.30 -11.06 14.09
C PHE A 303 -16.63 -11.32 15.44
N GLY A 304 -17.44 -11.25 16.48
CA GLY A 304 -16.97 -11.56 17.83
C GLY A 304 -18.10 -11.83 18.81
N LYS A 305 -17.78 -12.60 19.84
CA LYS A 305 -18.72 -12.95 20.91
C LYS A 305 -18.00 -13.39 22.18
N THR A 306 -18.56 -13.05 23.34
CA THR A 306 -18.18 -13.67 24.60
C THR A 306 -18.71 -15.13 24.66
N LEU A 307 -17.79 -16.08 24.74
CA LEU A 307 -18.07 -17.52 24.76
C LEU A 307 -18.37 -18.01 26.17
N THR A 308 -17.56 -17.58 27.13
CA THR A 308 -17.72 -17.82 28.56
C THR A 308 -17.30 -16.57 29.33
N GLU A 309 -17.55 -16.51 30.64
CA GLU A 309 -17.05 -15.41 31.48
C GLU A 309 -15.53 -15.27 31.34
N GLY A 310 -15.08 -14.09 30.92
CA GLY A 310 -13.66 -13.78 30.74
C GLY A 310 -13.01 -14.29 29.44
N VAL A 311 -13.74 -14.96 28.52
CA VAL A 311 -13.20 -15.45 27.23
C VAL A 311 -14.08 -14.98 26.08
N LYS A 312 -13.47 -14.30 25.11
CA LYS A 312 -14.09 -13.83 23.85
C LYS A 312 -13.47 -14.55 22.65
N GLY A 313 -14.34 -15.07 21.78
CA GLY A 313 -13.96 -15.49 20.44
C GLY A 313 -14.14 -14.34 19.45
N TYR A 314 -13.27 -14.25 18.46
CA TYR A 314 -13.35 -13.28 17.37
C TYR A 314 -12.81 -13.85 16.07
N GLY A 315 -13.18 -13.24 14.97
CA GLY A 315 -12.64 -13.61 13.67
C GLY A 315 -12.85 -12.53 12.64
N LEU A 316 -12.01 -12.57 11.62
CA LEU A 316 -12.02 -11.71 10.46
C LEU A 316 -11.82 -12.57 9.21
N ILE A 317 -12.64 -12.35 8.19
CA ILE A 317 -12.47 -12.93 6.87
C ILE A 317 -12.44 -11.78 5.87
N THR A 318 -11.46 -11.76 4.99
CA THR A 318 -11.39 -10.84 3.84
C THR A 318 -11.24 -11.64 2.55
N TYR A 319 -11.86 -11.16 1.50
CA TYR A 319 -11.70 -11.65 0.14
C TYR A 319 -11.73 -10.48 -0.83
N ALA A 320 -10.86 -10.51 -1.81
CA ALA A 320 -10.90 -9.58 -2.93
C ALA A 320 -10.59 -10.31 -4.22
N HIS A 321 -11.25 -9.90 -5.30
CA HIS A 321 -10.94 -10.29 -6.65
C HIS A 321 -10.67 -9.05 -7.48
N ARG A 322 -9.61 -9.09 -8.29
CA ARG A 322 -9.26 -8.02 -9.23
C ARG A 322 -8.96 -8.59 -10.61
N HIS A 323 -9.53 -7.92 -11.61
CA HIS A 323 -9.08 -7.95 -13.00
C HIS A 323 -8.49 -6.60 -13.35
N SER A 324 -7.27 -6.57 -13.90
CA SER A 324 -6.66 -5.34 -14.36
C SER A 324 -5.83 -5.55 -15.62
N GLU A 325 -5.72 -4.49 -16.44
CA GLU A 325 -5.02 -4.51 -17.72
C GLU A 325 -4.17 -3.24 -17.88
N ALA A 326 -2.91 -3.39 -18.30
CA ALA A 326 -2.01 -2.29 -18.60
C ALA A 326 -1.48 -2.39 -20.03
N TYR A 327 -1.45 -1.27 -20.75
CA TYR A 327 -0.90 -1.23 -22.10
C TYR A 327 0.62 -1.30 -22.10
N GLU A 328 1.14 -2.12 -23.01
CA GLU A 328 2.55 -2.16 -23.38
C GLU A 328 2.85 -1.28 -24.62
N ASN A 329 4.15 -1.06 -24.88
CA ASN A 329 4.60 -0.33 -26.04
C ASN A 329 4.02 -0.92 -27.34
N TYR A 330 3.68 -0.05 -28.30
CA TYR A 330 3.16 -0.43 -29.60
C TYR A 330 4.17 -1.25 -30.39
N ARG A 331 3.71 -2.31 -31.03
CA ARG A 331 4.43 -3.19 -31.95
C ARG A 331 4.06 -2.81 -33.38
N MET A 332 5.10 -2.57 -34.19
CA MET A 332 4.92 -2.20 -35.59
C MET A 332 4.25 -3.33 -36.39
N PRO A 333 3.56 -3.02 -37.51
CA PRO A 333 2.88 -4.04 -38.34
C PRO A 333 3.79 -5.19 -38.81
N SER A 334 5.10 -4.96 -38.91
CA SER A 334 6.07 -6.00 -39.30
C SER A 334 6.22 -7.14 -38.31
N VAL A 335 5.80 -6.95 -37.06
CA VAL A 335 5.94 -7.97 -36.00
C VAL A 335 4.97 -9.14 -36.18
N ALA A 336 3.73 -8.85 -36.59
CA ALA A 336 2.70 -9.87 -36.79
C ALA A 336 1.72 -9.42 -37.89
N PRO A 337 2.17 -9.29 -39.15
CA PRO A 337 1.39 -8.63 -40.22
C PRO A 337 0.10 -9.35 -40.58
N THR A 338 0.05 -10.66 -40.40
CA THR A 338 -1.15 -11.49 -40.69
C THR A 338 -2.25 -11.30 -39.65
N LEU A 339 -1.90 -11.06 -38.40
CA LEU A 339 -2.85 -10.85 -37.30
C LEU A 339 -3.16 -9.38 -37.09
N TYR A 340 -2.14 -8.53 -37.19
CA TYR A 340 -2.20 -7.08 -36.90
C TYR A 340 -1.61 -6.25 -38.03
N PRO A 341 -2.34 -6.08 -39.15
CA PRO A 341 -1.81 -5.37 -40.33
C PRO A 341 -1.50 -3.89 -40.07
N TYR A 342 -2.05 -3.30 -39.00
CA TYR A 342 -1.80 -1.93 -38.57
C TYR A 342 -0.99 -1.85 -37.26
N GLY A 343 -0.33 -2.97 -36.85
CA GLY A 343 0.36 -3.07 -35.58
C GLY A 343 -0.59 -3.21 -34.38
N PHE A 344 -0.04 -3.27 -33.18
CA PHE A 344 -0.81 -3.48 -31.95
C PHE A 344 -0.06 -2.99 -30.71
N SER A 345 -0.80 -2.60 -29.67
CA SER A 345 -0.27 -2.43 -28.30
C SER A 345 -0.71 -3.62 -27.47
N PRO A 346 0.18 -4.50 -27.02
CA PRO A 346 -0.18 -5.58 -26.12
C PRO A 346 -0.76 -5.01 -24.82
N LEU A 347 -1.56 -5.82 -24.14
CA LEU A 347 -2.04 -5.58 -22.78
C LEU A 347 -1.48 -6.65 -21.87
N GLU A 348 -0.76 -6.28 -20.84
CA GLU A 348 -0.50 -7.14 -19.71
C GLU A 348 -1.72 -7.20 -18.82
N THR A 349 -2.05 -8.37 -18.30
CA THR A 349 -3.27 -8.62 -17.54
C THR A 349 -2.96 -9.32 -16.23
N ILE A 350 -3.75 -9.04 -15.21
CA ILE A 350 -3.76 -9.76 -13.95
C ILE A 350 -5.19 -10.18 -13.60
N GLU A 351 -5.34 -11.46 -13.22
CA GLU A 351 -6.50 -11.99 -12.48
C GLU A 351 -6.02 -12.36 -11.11
N GLU A 352 -6.46 -11.64 -10.09
CA GLU A 352 -5.95 -11.77 -8.73
C GLU A 352 -7.04 -12.17 -7.76
N ASN A 353 -6.72 -13.11 -6.88
CA ASN A 353 -7.53 -13.54 -5.75
C ASN A 353 -6.73 -13.37 -4.46
N ASP A 354 -7.10 -12.40 -3.65
CA ASP A 354 -6.52 -12.14 -2.33
C ASP A 354 -7.52 -12.55 -1.25
N TYR A 355 -7.10 -13.37 -0.29
CA TYR A 355 -7.96 -13.78 0.81
C TYR A 355 -7.20 -13.98 2.11
N ALA A 356 -7.86 -13.69 3.24
CA ALA A 356 -7.33 -14.00 4.55
C ALA A 356 -8.43 -14.32 5.55
N ALA A 357 -8.09 -15.19 6.49
CA ALA A 357 -8.94 -15.52 7.62
C ALA A 357 -8.13 -15.50 8.92
N THR A 358 -8.62 -14.77 9.90
CA THR A 358 -8.10 -14.73 11.27
C THR A 358 -9.15 -15.30 12.20
N LEU A 359 -8.78 -16.23 13.07
CA LEU A 359 -9.59 -16.70 14.18
C LEU A 359 -8.80 -16.55 15.47
N GLY A 360 -9.45 -16.08 16.53
CA GLY A 360 -8.77 -15.86 17.79
C GLY A 360 -9.66 -16.03 19.00
N LEU A 361 -8.99 -16.29 20.11
CA LEU A 361 -9.56 -16.30 21.46
C LEU A 361 -8.78 -15.32 22.32
N LYS A 362 -9.45 -14.49 23.08
CA LYS A 362 -8.81 -13.57 24.02
C LYS A 362 -9.52 -13.55 25.35
N GLY A 363 -8.76 -13.28 26.39
CA GLY A 363 -9.30 -13.25 27.74
C GLY A 363 -8.52 -12.33 28.68
N ASP A 364 -9.12 -11.99 29.82
CA ASP A 364 -8.61 -10.94 30.70
C ASP A 364 -7.97 -11.48 31.99
N ASN A 365 -8.00 -12.78 32.26
CA ASN A 365 -7.52 -13.30 33.54
C ASN A 365 -6.96 -14.74 33.49
N PHE A 366 -5.88 -14.91 32.70
CA PHE A 366 -5.07 -16.13 32.83
C PHE A 366 -3.87 -15.84 33.74
N LEU A 367 -3.88 -16.32 34.96
CA LEU A 367 -2.88 -16.00 36.00
C LEU A 367 -2.70 -14.47 36.24
N GLY A 368 -3.76 -13.71 36.04
CA GLY A 368 -3.74 -12.25 36.11
C GLY A 368 -3.24 -11.53 34.86
N PHE A 369 -2.99 -12.26 33.77
CA PHE A 369 -2.65 -11.68 32.46
C PHE A 369 -3.89 -11.63 31.56
N SER A 370 -4.01 -10.55 30.79
CA SER A 370 -4.81 -10.56 29.57
C SER A 370 -4.01 -11.33 28.52
N TRP A 371 -4.70 -12.15 27.73
CA TRP A 371 -4.09 -13.00 26.72
C TRP A 371 -4.85 -12.95 25.39
N ASP A 372 -4.15 -13.19 24.30
CA ASP A 372 -4.70 -13.32 22.93
C ASP A 372 -4.00 -14.49 22.22
N LEU A 373 -4.77 -15.47 21.80
CA LEU A 373 -4.32 -16.56 20.95
C LEU A 373 -5.01 -16.44 19.60
N SER A 374 -4.25 -16.34 18.53
CA SER A 374 -4.81 -16.19 17.19
C SER A 374 -4.04 -16.98 16.15
N SER A 375 -4.78 -17.37 15.10
CA SER A 375 -4.25 -17.99 13.89
C SER A 375 -4.78 -17.21 12.69
N THR A 376 -3.86 -16.75 11.84
CA THR A 376 -4.18 -16.00 10.60
C THR A 376 -3.57 -16.73 9.42
N TYR A 377 -4.41 -17.13 8.48
CA TYR A 377 -3.97 -17.61 7.18
C TYR A 377 -4.38 -16.61 6.11
N GLY A 378 -3.45 -16.27 5.21
CA GLY A 378 -3.75 -15.44 4.05
C GLY A 378 -2.94 -15.88 2.84
N ALA A 379 -3.48 -15.62 1.66
CA ALA A 379 -2.82 -15.89 0.41
C ALA A 379 -3.28 -14.93 -0.67
N ASP A 380 -2.36 -14.66 -1.57
CA ASP A 380 -2.56 -13.91 -2.79
C ASP A 380 -2.15 -14.79 -3.97
N GLU A 381 -3.01 -14.90 -4.98
CA GLU A 381 -2.81 -15.70 -6.18
C GLU A 381 -3.08 -14.85 -7.41
N ASN A 382 -2.09 -14.77 -8.31
CA ASN A 382 -2.08 -13.91 -9.47
C ASN A 382 -1.85 -14.72 -10.75
N ASP A 383 -2.80 -14.69 -11.66
CA ASP A 383 -2.61 -15.14 -13.05
C ASP A 383 -2.18 -13.93 -13.90
N ILE A 384 -0.91 -13.92 -14.31
CA ILE A 384 -0.37 -12.89 -15.21
C ILE A 384 -0.49 -13.38 -16.64
N GLY A 385 -0.91 -12.50 -17.53
CA GLY A 385 -1.12 -12.85 -18.94
C GLY A 385 -0.96 -11.68 -19.89
N ASN A 386 -1.15 -11.98 -21.18
CA ASN A 386 -1.19 -10.97 -22.23
C ASN A 386 -2.48 -11.10 -23.04
N LYS A 387 -3.04 -9.95 -23.41
CA LYS A 387 -4.09 -9.80 -24.43
C LYS A 387 -3.57 -8.96 -25.58
N HIS A 388 -4.19 -9.04 -26.74
CA HIS A 388 -3.75 -8.36 -27.97
C HIS A 388 -2.26 -8.58 -28.26
N THR A 389 -1.76 -9.78 -28.00
CA THR A 389 -0.38 -10.18 -28.22
C THR A 389 -0.22 -11.12 -29.41
N ALA A 390 1.01 -11.47 -29.72
CA ALA A 390 1.37 -12.50 -30.68
C ALA A 390 2.76 -13.05 -30.34
N ASN A 391 3.02 -14.31 -30.72
CA ASN A 391 4.34 -14.90 -30.79
C ASN A 391 4.80 -14.87 -32.25
N PRO A 392 5.71 -13.95 -32.66
CA PRO A 392 6.12 -13.77 -34.04
C PRO A 392 6.80 -15.01 -34.65
N ASN A 393 7.62 -15.71 -33.86
CA ASN A 393 8.34 -16.88 -34.34
C ASN A 393 7.37 -18.08 -34.53
N LEU A 394 6.37 -18.22 -33.66
CA LEU A 394 5.31 -19.20 -33.83
C LEU A 394 4.46 -18.92 -35.09
N ILE A 395 4.18 -17.65 -35.40
CA ILE A 395 3.53 -17.25 -36.65
C ILE A 395 4.40 -17.66 -37.85
N ALA A 396 5.69 -17.44 -37.80
CA ALA A 396 6.60 -17.80 -38.89
C ALA A 396 6.65 -19.31 -39.12
N GLU A 397 6.55 -20.12 -38.10
CA GLU A 397 6.57 -21.58 -38.19
C GLU A 397 5.19 -22.18 -38.56
N THR A 398 4.11 -21.71 -37.92
CA THR A 398 2.79 -22.35 -38.03
C THR A 398 1.78 -21.54 -38.81
N GLY A 399 2.08 -20.29 -39.14
CA GLY A 399 1.17 -19.34 -39.79
C GLY A 399 0.20 -18.63 -38.85
N THR A 400 0.20 -18.92 -37.54
CA THR A 400 -0.71 -18.30 -36.57
C THR A 400 -0.11 -18.25 -35.17
N SER A 401 -0.74 -17.46 -34.30
CA SER A 401 -0.41 -17.38 -32.86
C SER A 401 -1.67 -17.10 -32.07
N PRO A 402 -1.79 -17.58 -30.81
CA PRO A 402 -2.78 -17.06 -29.88
C PRO A 402 -2.58 -15.56 -29.66
N THR A 403 -3.69 -14.83 -29.48
CA THR A 403 -3.70 -13.39 -29.18
C THR A 403 -3.99 -13.07 -27.71
N THR A 404 -4.28 -14.11 -26.94
CA THR A 404 -4.46 -14.06 -25.49
C THR A 404 -3.83 -15.31 -24.90
N VAL A 405 -2.97 -15.13 -23.92
CA VAL A 405 -2.26 -16.24 -23.25
C VAL A 405 -2.09 -15.90 -21.76
N ARG A 406 -2.04 -16.94 -20.91
CA ARG A 406 -1.55 -16.85 -19.55
C ARG A 406 -0.04 -17.05 -19.58
N ALA A 407 0.70 -16.09 -19.07
CA ALA A 407 2.17 -16.12 -19.03
C ALA A 407 2.70 -16.90 -17.82
N GLU A 408 2.05 -16.79 -16.67
CA GLU A 408 2.43 -17.48 -15.45
C GLU A 408 1.37 -17.34 -14.36
N THR A 409 1.50 -18.10 -13.27
CA THR A 409 0.70 -17.96 -12.07
C THR A 409 1.63 -17.88 -10.86
N TYR A 410 1.42 -16.90 -9.99
CA TYR A 410 2.12 -16.77 -8.71
C TYR A 410 1.16 -16.99 -7.56
N ARG A 411 1.64 -17.56 -6.47
CA ARG A 411 0.92 -17.61 -5.22
C ARG A 411 1.89 -17.40 -4.06
N LEU A 412 1.58 -16.42 -3.24
CA LEU A 412 2.24 -16.23 -1.96
C LEU A 412 1.23 -16.49 -0.84
N SER A 413 1.57 -17.34 0.12
CA SER A 413 0.72 -17.60 1.27
C SER A 413 1.51 -17.49 2.57
N GLN A 414 0.80 -17.06 3.62
CA GLN A 414 1.35 -16.88 4.96
C GLN A 414 0.38 -17.42 6.00
N TRP A 415 0.88 -18.28 6.89
CA TRP A 415 0.15 -18.76 8.05
C TRP A 415 0.87 -18.36 9.33
N THR A 416 0.23 -17.48 10.11
CA THR A 416 0.81 -16.89 11.32
C THR A 416 -0.01 -17.27 12.53
N ASN A 417 0.63 -17.79 13.57
CA ASN A 417 0.04 -18.13 14.87
C ASN A 417 0.70 -17.27 15.94
N ASN A 418 -0.09 -16.54 16.71
CA ASN A 418 0.38 -15.68 17.79
C ASN A 418 -0.20 -16.07 19.12
N LEU A 419 0.60 -15.98 20.18
CA LEU A 419 0.18 -16.08 21.56
C LEU A 419 0.79 -14.91 22.35
N ASP A 420 -0.06 -14.01 22.82
CA ASP A 420 0.32 -12.77 23.44
C ASP A 420 -0.22 -12.70 24.88
N PHE A 421 0.58 -12.22 25.81
CA PHE A 421 0.24 -11.98 27.21
C PHE A 421 0.57 -10.55 27.60
N ARG A 422 -0.31 -9.93 28.41
CA ARG A 422 -0.12 -8.56 28.89
C ARG A 422 -0.67 -8.40 30.30
N ARG A 423 0.08 -7.68 31.16
CA ARG A 423 -0.34 -7.37 32.54
C ARG A 423 0.20 -6.05 33.04
N GLN A 424 -0.64 -5.31 33.75
CA GLN A 424 -0.17 -4.18 34.56
C GLN A 424 0.28 -4.65 35.95
N LEU A 425 1.49 -4.28 36.32
CA LEU A 425 2.14 -4.57 37.57
C LEU A 425 2.56 -3.28 38.27
N LYS A 426 2.94 -3.38 39.55
CA LYS A 426 3.64 -2.32 40.27
C LYS A 426 4.93 -2.89 40.88
N ILE A 427 6.07 -2.46 40.39
CA ILE A 427 7.37 -2.84 40.96
C ILE A 427 7.53 -2.15 42.33
N ALA A 428 7.84 -2.94 43.37
CA ALA A 428 7.95 -2.50 44.75
C ALA A 428 6.74 -1.68 45.26
N ASN A 429 5.53 -1.93 44.67
CA ASN A 429 4.29 -1.16 44.94
C ASN A 429 4.36 0.34 44.60
N LEU A 430 5.42 0.81 43.91
CA LEU A 430 5.69 2.23 43.61
C LEU A 430 5.61 2.53 42.12
N VAL A 431 6.30 1.78 41.28
CA VAL A 431 6.43 2.08 39.85
C VAL A 431 5.42 1.24 39.03
N PRO A 432 4.44 1.89 38.35
CA PRO A 432 3.57 1.18 37.43
C PRO A 432 4.38 0.67 36.22
N VAL A 433 4.13 -0.58 35.84
CA VAL A 433 4.75 -1.22 34.68
C VAL A 433 3.70 -2.02 33.93
N THR A 434 3.63 -1.86 32.62
CA THR A 434 2.93 -2.80 31.75
C THR A 434 3.97 -3.74 31.16
N VAL A 435 3.81 -5.04 31.41
CA VAL A 435 4.65 -6.08 30.82
C VAL A 435 3.84 -6.81 29.79
N ALA A 436 4.40 -6.97 28.57
CA ALA A 436 3.85 -7.81 27.53
C ALA A 436 4.93 -8.78 27.02
N PHE A 437 4.53 -9.99 26.72
CA PHE A 437 5.40 -10.99 26.09
C PHE A 437 4.57 -11.96 25.27
N GLY A 438 5.19 -12.58 24.31
CA GLY A 438 4.50 -13.50 23.44
C GLY A 438 5.42 -14.29 22.52
N GLY A 439 4.80 -15.13 21.72
CA GLY A 439 5.46 -15.93 20.69
C GLY A 439 4.69 -15.92 19.38
N GLU A 440 5.42 -16.09 18.30
CA GLU A 440 4.87 -16.18 16.95
C GLU A 440 5.50 -17.37 16.23
N HIS A 441 4.66 -18.11 15.50
CA HIS A 441 5.09 -19.02 14.46
C HIS A 441 4.50 -18.56 13.15
N ARG A 442 5.32 -18.48 12.09
CA ARG A 442 4.90 -18.09 10.75
C ARG A 442 5.48 -19.03 9.71
N LEU A 443 4.63 -19.58 8.85
CA LEU A 443 4.99 -20.33 7.65
C LEU A 443 4.71 -19.46 6.44
N GLU A 444 5.72 -19.19 5.63
CA GLU A 444 5.60 -18.49 4.36
C GLU A 444 5.87 -19.47 3.22
N THR A 445 5.09 -19.38 2.14
CA THR A 445 5.22 -20.22 0.97
C THR A 445 5.04 -19.38 -0.28
N TYR A 446 5.98 -19.48 -1.21
CA TYR A 446 5.90 -18.91 -2.55
C TYR A 446 5.88 -20.02 -3.58
N GLN A 447 4.99 -19.94 -4.55
CA GLN A 447 4.86 -20.91 -5.61
C GLN A 447 4.65 -20.23 -6.95
N ILE A 448 5.35 -20.75 -7.98
CA ILE A 448 5.27 -20.31 -9.36
C ILE A 448 4.86 -21.50 -10.21
N TRP A 449 3.88 -21.29 -11.09
CA TRP A 449 3.50 -22.23 -12.14
C TRP A 449 3.83 -21.65 -13.51
N PRO A 450 4.19 -22.50 -14.51
CA PRO A 450 4.53 -22.07 -15.85
C PRO A 450 3.32 -21.51 -16.59
N GLY A 451 3.60 -20.73 -17.62
CA GLY A 451 2.63 -20.23 -18.58
C GLY A 451 2.08 -21.27 -19.53
N GLU A 452 1.23 -20.83 -20.43
CA GLU A 452 0.80 -21.61 -21.60
C GLU A 452 1.97 -21.75 -22.58
N ILE A 453 2.08 -22.89 -23.29
CA ILE A 453 3.20 -23.20 -24.17
C ILE A 453 3.51 -22.08 -25.15
N ALA A 454 2.50 -21.48 -25.78
CA ALA A 454 2.67 -20.38 -26.73
C ALA A 454 3.24 -19.10 -26.12
N SER A 455 3.12 -18.92 -24.79
CA SER A 455 3.63 -17.73 -24.09
C SER A 455 5.15 -17.72 -23.94
N TYR A 456 5.82 -18.87 -23.94
CA TYR A 456 7.26 -18.99 -23.68
C TYR A 456 8.06 -19.68 -24.76
N THR A 457 7.43 -20.50 -25.63
CA THR A 457 8.20 -21.18 -26.70
C THR A 457 8.60 -20.20 -27.81
N GLN A 458 9.74 -20.46 -28.46
CA GLN A 458 10.22 -19.71 -29.62
C GLN A 458 10.28 -18.17 -29.40
N GLY A 459 10.78 -17.75 -28.27
CA GLY A 459 10.92 -16.32 -27.93
C GLY A 459 9.69 -15.70 -27.27
N GLY A 460 8.64 -16.48 -27.05
CA GLY A 460 7.47 -16.06 -26.30
C GLY A 460 6.56 -15.04 -27.00
N THR A 461 5.53 -14.62 -26.29
CA THR A 461 4.61 -13.56 -26.75
C THR A 461 5.18 -12.16 -26.51
N GLN A 462 4.71 -11.20 -27.31
CA GLN A 462 5.05 -9.79 -27.17
C GLN A 462 4.36 -9.16 -25.94
N GLY A 463 5.09 -8.35 -25.20
CA GLY A 463 4.75 -7.86 -23.87
C GLY A 463 5.52 -8.68 -22.85
N TYR A 464 4.84 -9.43 -22.04
CA TYR A 464 5.43 -10.29 -21.02
C TYR A 464 5.61 -11.72 -21.55
N ALA A 465 6.85 -12.20 -21.68
CA ALA A 465 7.11 -13.59 -22.08
C ALA A 465 6.81 -14.54 -20.92
N GLY A 466 6.13 -15.65 -21.25
CA GLY A 466 5.72 -16.62 -20.23
C GLY A 466 6.87 -17.39 -19.60
N LEU A 467 6.67 -17.82 -18.35
CA LEU A 467 7.62 -18.61 -17.60
C LEU A 467 7.58 -20.09 -18.02
N MET A 468 8.76 -20.67 -18.18
CA MET A 468 8.92 -22.07 -18.54
C MET A 468 8.77 -23.01 -17.33
N PRO A 469 8.43 -24.30 -17.54
CA PRO A 469 8.33 -25.29 -16.47
C PRO A 469 9.61 -25.41 -15.61
N GLU A 470 10.79 -25.24 -16.21
CA GLU A 470 12.08 -25.33 -15.55
C GLU A 470 12.33 -24.22 -14.54
N ASN A 471 11.64 -23.08 -14.69
CA ASN A 471 11.74 -21.93 -13.80
C ASN A 471 10.57 -21.87 -12.80
N SER A 472 9.71 -22.89 -12.78
CA SER A 472 8.62 -23.00 -11.82
C SER A 472 9.07 -23.77 -10.57
N GLY A 473 8.32 -23.58 -9.46
CA GLY A 473 8.67 -24.28 -8.23
C GLY A 473 7.83 -23.85 -7.04
N LYS A 474 8.16 -24.45 -5.90
CA LYS A 474 7.53 -24.12 -4.61
C LYS A 474 8.59 -24.03 -3.53
N TRP A 475 8.63 -22.94 -2.81
CA TRP A 475 9.58 -22.66 -1.75
C TRP A 475 8.85 -22.26 -0.48
N SER A 476 9.37 -22.64 0.68
CA SER A 476 8.76 -22.36 1.97
C SER A 476 9.80 -22.09 3.01
N ARG A 477 9.47 -21.26 4.01
CA ARG A 477 10.28 -21.06 5.22
C ARG A 477 9.41 -20.96 6.45
N ASP A 478 9.92 -21.48 7.57
CA ASP A 478 9.35 -21.30 8.89
C ASP A 478 10.08 -20.19 9.65
N VAL A 479 9.31 -19.43 10.42
CA VAL A 479 9.81 -18.38 11.30
C VAL A 479 9.25 -18.61 12.69
N TRP A 480 10.13 -18.62 13.69
CA TRP A 480 9.78 -18.70 15.10
C TRP A 480 10.26 -17.46 15.81
N ALA A 481 9.39 -16.80 16.57
CA ALA A 481 9.75 -15.60 17.27
C ALA A 481 9.23 -15.59 18.71
N ALA A 482 9.98 -14.90 19.57
CA ALA A 482 9.56 -14.56 20.93
C ALA A 482 9.92 -13.11 21.24
N TYR A 483 9.07 -12.42 21.97
CA TYR A 483 9.28 -11.03 22.36
C TYR A 483 8.97 -10.77 23.82
N LEU A 484 9.57 -9.71 24.34
CA LEU A 484 9.32 -9.15 25.65
C LEU A 484 9.30 -7.62 25.54
N ASP A 485 8.30 -7.01 26.14
CA ASP A 485 8.09 -5.56 26.17
C ASP A 485 7.74 -5.10 27.59
N GLY A 486 8.26 -3.94 27.98
CA GLY A 486 8.01 -3.34 29.28
C GLY A 486 7.86 -1.84 29.19
N ASP A 487 6.67 -1.32 29.48
CA ASP A 487 6.35 0.10 29.56
C ASP A 487 6.33 0.54 31.04
N PHE A 488 7.31 1.33 31.43
CA PHE A 488 7.59 1.78 32.79
C PHE A 488 7.20 3.24 32.96
N HIS A 489 6.62 3.57 34.11
CA HIS A 489 6.31 4.94 34.49
C HIS A 489 7.09 5.28 35.79
N PRO A 490 8.43 5.49 35.69
CA PRO A 490 9.28 5.74 36.88
C PRO A 490 8.88 6.97 37.66
N LEU A 491 8.42 8.01 36.95
CA LEU A 491 7.89 9.24 37.50
C LEU A 491 6.57 9.60 36.84
N LYS A 492 5.77 10.43 37.50
CA LYS A 492 4.42 10.81 37.02
C LYS A 492 4.39 11.39 35.60
N HIS A 493 5.48 11.92 35.09
CA HIS A 493 5.60 12.60 33.80
C HIS A 493 6.65 11.97 32.88
N TRP A 494 7.11 10.77 33.21
CA TRP A 494 8.15 10.08 32.47
C TRP A 494 7.75 8.66 32.13
N ASP A 495 7.63 8.41 30.84
CA ASP A 495 7.39 7.09 30.26
C ASP A 495 8.70 6.55 29.68
N LEU A 496 8.97 5.29 29.89
CA LEU A 496 10.15 4.58 29.42
C LEU A 496 9.74 3.20 28.96
N ASP A 497 9.99 2.88 27.69
CA ASP A 497 9.58 1.67 27.03
C ASP A 497 10.80 0.90 26.50
N PHE A 498 10.84 -0.42 26.79
CA PHE A 498 11.89 -1.34 26.35
C PHE A 498 11.24 -2.54 25.68
N ALA A 499 11.58 -2.79 24.42
CA ALA A 499 11.15 -3.98 23.71
C ALA A 499 12.36 -4.77 23.19
N GLY A 500 12.25 -6.09 23.24
CA GLY A 500 13.21 -7.02 22.66
C GLY A 500 12.52 -8.17 21.98
N ARG A 501 13.02 -8.58 20.81
CA ARG A 501 12.48 -9.68 20.02
C ARG A 501 13.59 -10.50 19.39
N PHE A 502 13.47 -11.81 19.50
CA PHE A 502 14.30 -12.80 18.84
C PHE A 502 13.49 -13.50 17.76
N GLU A 503 14.06 -13.71 16.57
CA GLU A 503 13.44 -14.50 15.50
C GLU A 503 14.45 -15.48 14.91
N HIS A 504 13.98 -16.66 14.58
CA HIS A 504 14.70 -17.71 13.86
C HIS A 504 14.01 -18.04 12.56
N TYR A 505 14.71 -17.88 11.46
CA TYR A 505 14.29 -18.22 10.09
C TYR A 505 15.03 -19.48 9.65
N THR A 506 14.36 -20.41 9.00
CA THR A 506 14.96 -21.67 8.54
C THR A 506 15.97 -21.49 7.42
N ASP A 507 15.90 -20.40 6.67
CA ASP A 507 16.75 -20.05 5.53
C ASP A 507 17.88 -19.06 5.87
N VAL A 508 17.57 -17.97 6.56
CA VAL A 508 18.50 -16.85 6.81
C VAL A 508 19.01 -16.76 8.25
N GLY A 509 18.61 -17.69 9.13
CA GLY A 509 19.13 -17.82 10.49
C GLY A 509 18.48 -16.87 11.50
N ASN A 510 19.26 -16.38 12.46
CA ASN A 510 18.77 -15.67 13.64
C ASN A 510 18.83 -14.15 13.49
N THR A 511 17.85 -13.48 14.08
CA THR A 511 17.86 -12.02 14.22
C THR A 511 17.44 -11.60 15.63
N GLU A 512 18.05 -10.53 16.12
CA GLU A 512 17.81 -9.95 17.43
C GLU A 512 17.51 -8.47 17.28
N ASN A 513 16.35 -8.04 17.81
CA ASN A 513 15.88 -6.67 17.67
C ASN A 513 15.57 -6.09 19.05
N GLY A 514 15.99 -4.85 19.25
CA GLY A 514 15.76 -4.10 20.47
C GLY A 514 15.22 -2.71 20.16
N LYS A 515 14.44 -2.17 21.07
CA LYS A 515 13.93 -0.80 21.03
C LYS A 515 13.93 -0.21 22.44
N VAL A 516 14.33 1.03 22.52
CA VAL A 516 14.20 1.85 23.73
C VAL A 516 13.54 3.15 23.33
N SER A 517 12.39 3.44 23.95
CA SER A 517 11.66 4.69 23.73
C SER A 517 11.45 5.41 25.05
N THR A 518 11.47 6.73 25.03
CA THR A 518 11.20 7.56 26.21
C THR A 518 10.37 8.77 25.84
N ARG A 519 9.51 9.17 26.76
CA ARG A 519 8.77 10.42 26.71
C ARG A 519 8.80 11.10 28.08
N TYR A 520 9.09 12.40 28.09
CA TYR A 520 9.05 13.21 29.28
C TYR A 520 8.15 14.45 29.09
N ASP A 521 7.09 14.54 29.87
CA ASP A 521 6.16 15.65 29.88
C ASP A 521 6.73 16.79 30.75
N ILE A 522 7.40 17.74 30.11
CA ILE A 522 7.99 18.93 30.81
C ILE A 522 6.86 19.72 31.48
N THR A 523 5.75 19.87 30.77
CA THR A 523 4.51 20.46 31.28
C THR A 523 3.32 19.69 30.67
N LYS A 524 2.09 20.03 31.09
CA LYS A 524 0.87 19.49 30.43
C LYS A 524 0.74 19.83 28.93
N ARG A 525 1.57 20.76 28.44
CA ARG A 525 1.51 21.30 27.07
C ARG A 525 2.78 21.07 26.27
N ILE A 526 3.82 20.59 26.88
CA ILE A 526 5.13 20.41 26.24
C ILE A 526 5.67 19.04 26.66
N ALA A 527 5.90 18.17 25.71
CA ALA A 527 6.58 16.90 25.91
C ALA A 527 7.73 16.75 24.92
N VAL A 528 8.74 16.00 25.33
CA VAL A 528 9.84 15.54 24.46
C VAL A 528 9.83 14.02 24.43
N ARG A 529 10.22 13.46 23.28
CA ARG A 529 10.33 12.02 23.09
C ARG A 529 11.58 11.66 22.33
N ALA A 530 12.08 10.44 22.54
CA ALA A 530 13.21 9.91 21.81
C ALA A 530 13.10 8.40 21.73
N THR A 531 13.54 7.82 20.60
CA THR A 531 13.59 6.40 20.36
C THR A 531 14.90 6.00 19.70
N ILE A 532 15.45 4.87 20.11
CA ILE A 532 16.52 4.17 19.40
C ILE A 532 16.07 2.73 19.21
N SER A 533 16.20 2.22 17.99
CA SER A 533 15.82 0.84 17.66
C SER A 533 16.76 0.26 16.62
N ASN A 534 16.85 -1.05 16.58
CA ASN A 534 17.32 -1.79 15.43
C ASN A 534 16.17 -2.64 14.84
N GLY A 535 16.30 -2.95 13.59
CA GLY A 535 15.32 -3.74 12.84
C GLY A 535 16.00 -4.51 11.71
N PHE A 536 15.23 -5.33 11.05
CA PHE A 536 15.70 -6.12 9.92
C PHE A 536 14.55 -6.43 8.96
N ARG A 537 14.92 -6.87 7.77
CA ARG A 537 14.03 -7.49 6.78
C ARG A 537 14.73 -8.73 6.21
N ALA A 538 14.07 -9.86 6.23
CA ALA A 538 14.54 -11.03 5.50
C ALA A 538 14.37 -10.80 3.98
N PRO A 539 15.21 -11.38 3.11
CA PRO A 539 14.92 -11.45 1.69
C PRO A 539 13.52 -12.07 1.51
N THR A 540 12.73 -11.59 0.60
CA THR A 540 11.46 -12.25 0.28
C THR A 540 11.73 -13.50 -0.56
N LEU A 541 10.87 -14.52 -0.47
CA LEU A 541 11.00 -15.70 -1.33
C LEU A 541 10.96 -15.35 -2.82
N PRO A 542 10.12 -14.38 -3.29
CA PRO A 542 10.23 -13.87 -4.65
C PRO A 542 11.58 -13.26 -5.01
N GLU A 543 12.22 -12.46 -4.15
CA GLU A 543 13.57 -11.90 -4.43
C GLU A 543 14.61 -13.00 -4.65
N GLU A 544 14.44 -14.18 -4.09
CA GLU A 544 15.38 -15.29 -4.22
C GLU A 544 15.12 -16.20 -5.41
N HIS A 545 13.85 -16.38 -5.79
CA HIS A 545 13.42 -17.48 -6.66
C HIS A 545 12.72 -17.04 -7.95
N PHE A 546 12.35 -15.77 -8.08
CA PHE A 546 11.65 -15.26 -9.24
C PHE A 546 12.61 -14.99 -10.41
N SER A 547 12.17 -15.36 -11.62
CA SER A 547 12.82 -14.97 -12.89
C SER A 547 11.74 -14.50 -13.86
N SER A 548 12.09 -13.54 -14.73
CA SER A 548 11.23 -13.07 -15.82
C SER A 548 12.04 -12.63 -17.02
N LEU A 549 11.40 -12.60 -18.18
CA LEU A 549 11.93 -12.02 -19.41
C LEU A 549 10.91 -11.02 -19.97
N ASN A 550 11.24 -9.75 -19.92
CA ASN A 550 10.45 -8.68 -20.55
C ASN A 550 10.96 -8.45 -21.98
N VAL A 551 10.03 -8.38 -22.95
CA VAL A 551 10.33 -8.17 -24.36
C VAL A 551 9.75 -6.83 -24.81
N SER A 552 10.62 -5.85 -25.04
CA SER A 552 10.27 -4.55 -25.57
C SER A 552 10.33 -4.51 -27.12
N PRO A 553 9.86 -3.45 -27.79
CA PRO A 553 9.99 -3.31 -29.25
C PRO A 553 11.41 -3.39 -29.79
N THR A 554 12.41 -3.02 -29.02
CA THR A 554 13.82 -2.87 -29.44
C THR A 554 14.80 -3.69 -28.62
N GLY A 555 14.37 -4.37 -27.55
CA GLY A 555 15.29 -5.10 -26.67
C GLY A 555 14.60 -6.18 -25.84
N ALA A 556 15.41 -6.88 -25.02
CA ALA A 556 14.94 -7.82 -24.02
C ALA A 556 15.69 -7.63 -22.71
N SER A 557 14.98 -7.79 -21.59
CA SER A 557 15.55 -7.65 -20.25
C SER A 557 15.15 -8.85 -19.39
N GLY A 558 16.14 -9.58 -18.88
CA GLY A 558 15.94 -10.70 -17.96
C GLY A 558 16.18 -10.30 -16.51
N LEU A 559 15.23 -10.59 -15.61
CA LEU A 559 15.49 -10.68 -14.17
C LEU A 559 15.70 -12.14 -13.82
N LEU A 560 16.86 -12.50 -13.28
CA LEU A 560 17.24 -13.89 -13.03
C LEU A 560 17.25 -14.18 -11.53
N ALA A 561 16.59 -15.26 -11.12
CA ALA A 561 16.55 -15.68 -9.73
C ALA A 561 17.98 -15.86 -9.15
N THR A 562 18.21 -15.29 -7.98
CA THR A 562 19.55 -15.36 -7.33
C THR A 562 19.96 -16.78 -6.98
N SER A 563 19.00 -17.66 -6.76
CA SER A 563 19.20 -19.09 -6.47
C SER A 563 19.48 -19.93 -7.71
N SER A 564 19.21 -19.43 -8.94
CA SER A 564 19.34 -20.18 -10.19
C SER A 564 20.79 -20.24 -10.69
N ALA A 565 21.10 -21.23 -11.56
CA ALA A 565 22.38 -21.32 -12.24
C ALA A 565 22.64 -20.10 -13.14
N ALA A 566 21.60 -19.60 -13.80
CA ALA A 566 21.62 -18.41 -14.64
C ALA A 566 22.01 -17.16 -13.83
N GLY A 567 21.37 -16.90 -12.69
CA GLY A 567 21.72 -15.79 -11.80
C GLY A 567 23.16 -15.92 -11.27
N ARG A 568 23.58 -17.13 -10.89
CA ARG A 568 24.96 -17.41 -10.42
C ARG A 568 26.01 -17.14 -11.50
N SER A 569 25.73 -17.41 -12.76
CA SER A 569 26.64 -17.12 -13.88
C SER A 569 26.92 -15.61 -14.02
N LEU A 570 25.93 -14.76 -13.69
CA LEU A 570 26.10 -13.30 -13.63
C LEU A 570 26.77 -12.80 -12.35
N GLY A 571 27.00 -13.66 -11.36
CA GLY A 571 27.66 -13.32 -10.09
C GLY A 571 26.71 -13.18 -8.90
N ALA A 572 25.45 -13.60 -9.00
CA ALA A 572 24.51 -13.60 -7.89
C ALA A 572 25.01 -14.46 -6.72
N GLN A 573 24.74 -14.01 -5.50
CA GLN A 573 25.09 -14.70 -4.25
C GLN A 573 23.82 -14.90 -3.41
N ASN A 574 23.87 -15.75 -2.38
CA ASN A 574 22.78 -15.88 -1.43
C ASN A 574 22.49 -14.52 -0.77
N LEU A 575 21.23 -14.15 -0.74
CA LEU A 575 20.82 -12.91 -0.09
C LEU A 575 20.97 -13.03 1.43
N LYS A 576 21.35 -11.92 2.05
CA LYS A 576 21.42 -11.76 3.51
C LYS A 576 20.31 -10.82 3.96
N PRO A 577 19.80 -10.96 5.20
CA PRO A 577 18.85 -10.02 5.73
C PRO A 577 19.39 -8.57 5.72
N GLU A 578 18.55 -7.62 5.32
CA GLU A 578 18.80 -6.21 5.58
C GLU A 578 18.76 -5.94 7.07
N ARG A 579 19.64 -5.09 7.55
CA ARG A 579 19.69 -4.71 8.97
C ARG A 579 19.64 -3.20 9.10
N SER A 580 18.73 -2.70 9.95
CA SER A 580 18.57 -1.28 10.19
C SER A 580 18.96 -0.87 11.61
N THR A 581 19.36 0.40 11.74
CA THR A 581 19.45 1.09 13.01
C THR A 581 18.82 2.45 12.85
N SER A 582 17.83 2.74 13.71
CA SER A 582 17.06 3.98 13.69
C SER A 582 17.26 4.76 14.97
N ALA A 583 17.36 6.07 14.85
CA ALA A 583 17.31 7.01 15.96
C ALA A 583 16.34 8.13 15.63
N GLU A 584 15.48 8.47 16.58
CA GLU A 584 14.43 9.46 16.41
C GLU A 584 14.31 10.32 17.66
N GLY A 585 14.01 11.61 17.49
CA GLY A 585 13.76 12.53 18.59
C GLY A 585 12.73 13.58 18.20
N GLY A 586 11.81 13.90 19.11
CA GLY A 586 10.72 14.81 18.80
C GLY A 586 10.21 15.62 19.96
N VAL A 587 9.41 16.62 19.63
CA VAL A 587 8.68 17.47 20.54
C VAL A 587 7.20 17.43 20.24
N VAL A 588 6.39 17.44 21.29
CA VAL A 588 4.93 17.54 21.19
C VAL A 588 4.49 18.78 21.97
N LEU A 589 3.73 19.64 21.31
CA LEU A 589 3.30 20.94 21.85
C LEU A 589 1.78 21.07 21.77
N GLU A 590 1.20 21.70 22.79
CA GLU A 590 -0.18 22.18 22.81
C GLU A 590 -0.20 23.67 23.21
N PRO A 591 0.15 24.61 22.31
CA PRO A 591 0.29 26.02 22.65
C PRO A 591 -0.96 26.62 23.27
N VAL A 592 -2.12 26.25 22.72
CA VAL A 592 -3.46 26.53 23.25
C VAL A 592 -4.27 25.23 23.24
N ASN A 593 -5.32 25.15 24.02
CA ASN A 593 -6.14 23.96 24.12
C ASN A 593 -6.68 23.56 22.73
N GLY A 594 -6.43 22.31 22.33
CA GLY A 594 -6.88 21.75 21.05
C GLY A 594 -6.01 22.11 19.84
N TRP A 595 -4.89 22.85 20.02
CA TRP A 595 -3.89 23.02 18.97
C TRP A 595 -2.71 22.09 19.23
N HIS A 596 -2.66 21.00 18.51
CA HIS A 596 -1.60 20.00 18.62
C HIS A 596 -0.54 20.21 17.54
N ILE A 597 0.72 20.16 17.95
CA ILE A 597 1.89 20.22 17.07
C ILE A 597 2.85 19.11 17.49
N SER A 598 3.29 18.30 16.54
CA SER A 598 4.45 17.41 16.72
C SER A 598 5.51 17.70 15.68
N ALA A 599 6.78 17.59 16.08
CA ALA A 599 7.92 17.69 15.18
C ALA A 599 8.96 16.65 15.58
N ASP A 600 9.28 15.74 14.67
CA ASP A 600 10.13 14.58 14.90
C ASP A 600 11.24 14.54 13.86
N VAL A 601 12.49 14.50 14.29
CA VAL A 601 13.67 14.28 13.45
C VAL A 601 14.07 12.81 13.52
N TYR A 602 14.48 12.23 12.40
CA TYR A 602 14.84 10.83 12.35
C TYR A 602 16.07 10.55 11.49
N GLN A 603 16.74 9.45 11.80
CA GLN A 603 17.79 8.86 10.98
C GLN A 603 17.62 7.34 10.95
N ILE A 604 17.62 6.76 9.75
CA ILE A 604 17.54 5.32 9.49
C ILE A 604 18.77 4.93 8.69
N ASN A 605 19.60 4.03 9.22
CA ASN A 605 20.72 3.44 8.51
C ASN A 605 20.37 2.00 8.18
N ILE A 606 20.47 1.60 6.90
CA ILE A 606 20.23 0.24 6.44
C ILE A 606 21.53 -0.31 5.87
N ARG A 607 21.94 -1.51 6.33
CA ARG A 607 23.08 -2.27 5.83
C ARG A 607 22.59 -3.51 5.10
N ASP A 608 23.41 -4.01 4.20
CA ASP A 608 23.10 -5.17 3.36
C ASP A 608 21.79 -5.01 2.59
N ARG A 609 21.53 -3.77 2.10
CA ARG A 609 20.29 -3.42 1.41
C ARG A 609 20.09 -4.27 0.17
N ILE A 610 18.91 -4.89 0.03
CA ILE A 610 18.53 -5.72 -1.11
C ILE A 610 17.90 -4.82 -2.18
N SER A 611 18.40 -4.96 -3.41
CA SER A 611 17.87 -4.26 -4.58
C SER A 611 18.33 -4.97 -5.85
N GLY A 612 17.74 -4.65 -7.00
CA GLY A 612 18.26 -5.07 -8.28
C GLY A 612 19.71 -4.58 -8.48
N ALA A 613 20.59 -5.44 -8.87
CA ALA A 613 21.94 -5.09 -9.31
C ALA A 613 21.86 -4.36 -10.66
N GLY A 614 22.86 -3.57 -10.98
CA GLY A 614 22.94 -2.90 -12.29
C GLY A 614 22.91 -3.91 -13.45
N SER A 615 22.15 -3.58 -14.50
CA SER A 615 21.98 -4.47 -15.65
C SER A 615 23.32 -4.76 -16.34
N ILE A 616 23.51 -6.02 -16.73
CA ILE A 616 24.61 -6.53 -17.55
C ILE A 616 24.07 -6.67 -18.96
N TYR A 617 24.84 -6.27 -19.97
CA TYR A 617 24.39 -6.21 -21.35
C TYR A 617 25.19 -7.17 -22.26
N GLY A 618 24.61 -7.47 -23.43
CA GLY A 618 25.25 -8.19 -24.52
C GLY A 618 25.38 -9.69 -24.29
N ASP A 619 26.44 -10.30 -24.85
CA ASP A 619 26.60 -11.75 -24.91
C ASP A 619 26.60 -12.43 -23.54
N THR A 620 27.06 -11.74 -22.50
CA THR A 620 27.00 -12.27 -21.12
C THR A 620 25.55 -12.40 -20.63
N ALA A 621 24.72 -11.40 -20.92
CA ALA A 621 23.29 -11.44 -20.56
C ALA A 621 22.57 -12.52 -21.37
N ILE A 622 22.84 -12.60 -22.68
CA ILE A 622 22.25 -13.62 -23.57
C ILE A 622 22.60 -15.02 -23.04
N SER A 623 23.87 -15.28 -22.76
CA SER A 623 24.32 -16.59 -22.26
C SER A 623 23.62 -16.97 -20.95
N ALA A 624 23.36 -16.02 -20.07
CA ALA A 624 22.66 -16.26 -18.82
C ALA A 624 21.16 -16.51 -19.05
N ILE A 625 20.52 -15.76 -19.96
CA ILE A 625 19.11 -15.97 -20.34
C ILE A 625 18.95 -17.35 -21.00
N ASP A 626 19.83 -17.74 -21.90
CA ASP A 626 19.82 -19.06 -22.56
C ASP A 626 19.88 -20.21 -21.53
N MET A 627 20.59 -20.02 -20.40
CA MET A 627 20.63 -21.01 -19.32
C MET A 627 19.27 -21.21 -18.62
N THR A 628 18.33 -20.28 -18.75
CA THR A 628 16.95 -20.45 -18.25
C THR A 628 16.10 -21.31 -19.19
N GLY A 629 16.59 -21.60 -20.40
CA GLY A 629 15.86 -22.25 -21.48
C GLY A 629 15.05 -21.26 -22.33
N ALA A 630 14.98 -20.00 -21.95
CA ALA A 630 14.26 -18.99 -22.72
C ALA A 630 14.98 -18.69 -24.05
N THR A 631 14.21 -18.51 -25.10
CA THR A 631 14.71 -18.11 -26.43
C THR A 631 14.41 -16.64 -26.66
N LEU A 632 15.38 -15.88 -27.07
CA LEU A 632 15.19 -14.47 -27.40
C LEU A 632 14.39 -14.30 -28.70
N PRO A 633 13.54 -13.28 -28.83
CA PRO A 633 12.86 -12.97 -30.07
C PRO A 633 13.81 -12.59 -31.19
N THR A 634 13.46 -12.92 -32.42
CA THR A 634 14.24 -12.54 -33.59
C THR A 634 14.23 -11.03 -33.84
N GLY A 635 15.38 -10.46 -34.30
CA GLY A 635 15.49 -9.06 -34.67
C GLY A 635 15.98 -8.12 -33.55
N ILE A 636 16.20 -8.62 -32.34
CA ILE A 636 16.85 -7.87 -31.25
C ILE A 636 18.36 -7.99 -31.42
N THR A 637 19.08 -6.87 -31.29
CA THR A 637 20.55 -6.86 -31.34
C THR A 637 21.15 -7.29 -30.00
N ASN A 638 22.31 -7.94 -30.02
CA ASN A 638 22.96 -8.39 -28.78
C ASN A 638 23.16 -7.24 -27.76
N ALA A 639 23.43 -6.03 -28.24
CA ALA A 639 23.63 -4.86 -27.39
C ALA A 639 22.37 -4.41 -26.63
N ASP A 640 21.17 -4.76 -27.14
CA ASP A 640 19.89 -4.39 -26.58
C ASP A 640 19.31 -5.49 -25.65
N VAL A 641 20.10 -6.55 -25.40
CA VAL A 641 19.74 -7.58 -24.42
C VAL A 641 20.45 -7.28 -23.11
N SER A 642 19.69 -7.28 -22.02
CA SER A 642 20.21 -7.08 -20.67
C SER A 642 19.70 -8.16 -19.70
N ALA A 643 20.46 -8.35 -18.62
CA ALA A 643 20.00 -9.18 -17.50
C ALA A 643 20.50 -8.61 -16.17
N ASN A 644 19.72 -8.81 -15.12
CA ASN A 644 20.10 -8.46 -13.76
C ASN A 644 19.59 -9.51 -12.74
N TYR A 645 19.85 -9.28 -11.48
CA TYR A 645 19.47 -10.14 -10.36
C TYR A 645 19.44 -9.33 -9.07
N PHE A 646 18.80 -9.85 -8.01
CA PHE A 646 18.82 -9.19 -6.70
C PHE A 646 20.14 -9.46 -5.96
N ALA A 647 20.62 -8.46 -5.25
CA ALA A 647 21.86 -8.53 -4.48
C ALA A 647 21.76 -7.65 -3.21
N ASN A 648 22.59 -7.94 -2.21
CA ASN A 648 22.84 -7.01 -1.11
C ASN A 648 23.79 -5.90 -1.62
N VAL A 649 23.21 -4.85 -2.19
CA VAL A 649 23.92 -3.86 -3.00
C VAL A 649 24.79 -2.88 -2.21
N GLY A 650 24.56 -2.75 -0.88
CA GLY A 650 25.35 -1.84 -0.07
C GLY A 650 24.61 -1.31 1.16
N SER A 651 24.94 -0.08 1.57
CA SER A 651 24.31 0.56 2.71
C SER A 651 23.82 1.96 2.39
N THR A 652 22.69 2.33 3.03
CA THR A 652 22.06 3.63 2.86
C THR A 652 21.82 4.31 4.20
N ARG A 653 21.71 5.65 4.16
CA ARG A 653 21.28 6.48 5.29
C ARG A 653 20.14 7.39 4.82
N THR A 654 19.01 7.30 5.51
CA THR A 654 17.87 8.20 5.34
C THR A 654 17.75 9.08 6.57
N GLN A 655 17.65 10.39 6.37
CA GLN A 655 17.45 11.39 7.41
C GLN A 655 16.27 12.26 7.05
N GLY A 656 15.51 12.72 8.05
CA GLY A 656 14.37 13.57 7.75
C GLY A 656 13.76 14.24 8.97
N LEU A 657 12.68 14.96 8.68
CA LEU A 657 11.87 15.71 9.64
C LEU A 657 10.40 15.52 9.28
N ASP A 658 9.60 15.08 10.23
CA ASP A 658 8.14 15.06 10.16
C ASP A 658 7.56 16.14 11.05
N ILE A 659 6.64 16.95 10.52
CA ILE A 659 5.87 17.93 11.30
C ILE A 659 4.39 17.69 11.04
N GLN A 660 3.60 17.69 12.10
CA GLN A 660 2.15 17.67 12.04
C GLN A 660 1.58 18.73 12.96
N SER A 661 0.55 19.45 12.49
CA SER A 661 -0.15 20.49 13.26
C SER A 661 -1.62 20.46 12.91
N ASP A 662 -2.47 20.35 13.94
CA ASP A 662 -3.92 20.28 13.81
C ASP A 662 -4.55 21.28 14.77
N TYR A 663 -5.48 22.10 14.27
CA TYR A 663 -6.24 23.02 15.07
C TYR A 663 -7.66 23.22 14.57
N MET A 664 -8.63 23.09 15.47
CA MET A 664 -10.03 23.36 15.19
C MET A 664 -10.47 24.73 15.73
N PHE A 665 -10.86 25.62 14.83
CA PHE A 665 -11.46 26.91 15.14
C PHE A 665 -12.98 26.77 15.28
N HIS A 666 -13.49 27.07 16.46
CA HIS A 666 -14.94 27.18 16.68
C HIS A 666 -15.40 28.63 16.40
N MET A 667 -16.01 28.86 15.22
CA MET A 667 -16.38 30.19 14.74
C MET A 667 -17.85 30.55 15.04
N HIS A 668 -18.45 29.92 16.06
CA HIS A 668 -19.86 30.15 16.48
C HIS A 668 -20.85 30.00 15.31
N GLN A 669 -21.50 31.08 14.91
CA GLN A 669 -22.50 31.09 13.82
C GLN A 669 -21.87 30.77 12.44
N TYR A 670 -20.58 30.92 12.26
CA TYR A 670 -19.87 30.60 11.03
C TYR A 670 -19.36 29.17 11.01
N GLY A 671 -19.74 28.34 11.99
CA GLY A 671 -19.43 26.92 12.03
C GLY A 671 -18.04 26.60 12.61
N ASN A 672 -17.48 25.48 12.16
CA ASN A 672 -16.16 25.02 12.61
C ASN A 672 -15.21 24.94 11.40
N LEU A 673 -14.00 25.40 11.59
CA LEU A 673 -12.90 25.31 10.62
C LEU A 673 -11.79 24.46 11.21
N ASP A 674 -11.53 23.31 10.62
CA ASP A 674 -10.44 22.41 10.98
C ASP A 674 -9.27 22.63 10.03
N LEU A 675 -8.13 23.04 10.57
CA LEU A 675 -6.90 23.27 9.83
C LEU A 675 -5.85 22.21 10.18
N THR A 676 -5.39 21.52 9.17
CA THR A 676 -4.29 20.54 9.28
C THR A 676 -3.12 21.00 8.41
N MET A 677 -1.93 20.98 8.96
CA MET A 677 -0.67 21.10 8.25
C MET A 677 0.20 19.87 8.55
N ALA A 678 0.68 19.22 7.51
CA ALA A 678 1.59 18.10 7.65
C ALA A 678 2.75 18.22 6.64
N LEU A 679 3.96 17.94 7.10
CA LEU A 679 5.21 18.07 6.34
C LEU A 679 6.08 16.83 6.57
N ASN A 680 6.61 16.26 5.50
CA ASN A 680 7.74 15.36 5.55
C ASN A 680 8.89 15.93 4.71
N LEU A 681 10.07 15.96 5.30
CA LEU A 681 11.35 16.20 4.62
C LEU A 681 12.18 14.96 4.77
N ASN A 682 12.72 14.44 3.66
CA ASN A 682 13.59 13.27 3.72
C ASN A 682 14.74 13.38 2.71
N ARG A 683 15.84 12.72 3.03
CA ARG A 683 17.00 12.58 2.16
C ARG A 683 17.68 11.25 2.41
N THR A 684 17.75 10.42 1.37
CA THR A 684 18.53 9.18 1.37
C THR A 684 19.87 9.38 0.68
N ARG A 685 20.91 8.73 1.18
CA ARG A 685 22.25 8.67 0.61
C ARG A 685 22.76 7.24 0.62
N VAL A 686 23.47 6.83 -0.41
CA VAL A 686 24.26 5.60 -0.40
C VAL A 686 25.55 5.90 0.33
N ASN A 687 25.86 5.13 1.38
CA ASN A 687 27.09 5.27 2.15
C ASN A 687 28.18 4.32 1.67
N HIS A 688 27.80 3.14 1.19
CA HIS A 688 28.72 2.12 0.69
C HIS A 688 28.04 1.31 -0.39
N ILE A 689 28.79 0.96 -1.43
CA ILE A 689 28.35 0.08 -2.52
C ILE A 689 29.19 -1.20 -2.45
N ASN A 690 28.52 -2.34 -2.37
CA ASN A 690 29.16 -3.65 -2.45
C ASN A 690 29.54 -3.98 -3.90
N THR A 691 30.47 -4.91 -4.06
CA THR A 691 30.92 -5.39 -5.36
C THR A 691 30.58 -6.87 -5.53
N ASN A 692 30.38 -7.29 -6.78
CA ASN A 692 30.22 -8.70 -7.12
C ASN A 692 31.56 -9.47 -6.99
N SER A 693 31.54 -10.77 -7.26
CA SER A 693 32.74 -11.63 -7.20
C SER A 693 33.85 -11.24 -8.16
N GLN A 694 33.54 -10.42 -9.18
CA GLN A 694 34.50 -9.92 -10.16
C GLN A 694 35.07 -8.53 -9.79
N GLY A 695 34.61 -7.94 -8.65
CA GLY A 695 35.00 -6.61 -8.17
C GLY A 695 34.21 -5.45 -8.79
N ASN A 696 33.18 -5.72 -9.59
CA ASN A 696 32.32 -4.69 -10.16
C ASN A 696 31.27 -4.21 -9.14
N PRO A 697 31.00 -2.92 -9.03
CA PRO A 697 29.98 -2.40 -8.12
C PRO A 697 28.58 -2.90 -8.53
N TYR A 698 27.75 -3.24 -7.53
CA TYR A 698 26.36 -3.67 -7.76
C TYR A 698 25.46 -2.54 -8.23
N LEU A 699 25.77 -1.28 -7.90
CA LEU A 699 24.97 -0.12 -8.27
C LEU A 699 25.69 0.72 -9.32
N ASN A 700 24.95 1.16 -10.33
CA ASN A 700 25.30 2.20 -11.26
C ASN A 700 24.62 3.52 -10.88
N GLU A 701 24.83 4.58 -11.65
CA GLU A 701 24.26 5.91 -11.40
C GLU A 701 22.72 5.92 -11.43
N GLN A 702 22.10 5.08 -12.28
CA GLN A 702 20.64 4.94 -12.35
C GLN A 702 20.10 4.25 -11.09
N SER A 703 20.67 3.12 -10.70
CA SER A 703 20.27 2.39 -9.48
C SER A 703 20.47 3.24 -8.21
N ILE A 704 21.54 4.06 -8.16
CA ILE A 704 21.75 5.03 -7.08
C ILE A 704 20.62 6.08 -7.06
N ALA A 705 20.18 6.56 -8.23
CA ALA A 705 19.08 7.51 -8.32
C ALA A 705 17.76 6.89 -7.83
N TYR A 706 17.48 5.64 -8.17
CA TYR A 706 16.31 4.88 -7.66
C TYR A 706 16.25 4.86 -6.13
N LEU A 707 17.38 4.70 -5.48
CA LEU A 707 17.48 4.66 -4.02
C LEU A 707 17.45 6.05 -3.35
N THR A 708 17.84 7.13 -4.06
CA THR A 708 18.19 8.40 -3.40
C THR A 708 17.39 9.62 -3.86
N SER A 709 16.86 9.63 -5.07
CA SER A 709 16.33 10.86 -5.66
C SER A 709 15.00 10.72 -6.42
N THR A 710 14.49 9.52 -6.63
CA THR A 710 13.21 9.29 -7.32
C THR A 710 12.00 9.55 -6.41
N SER A 711 12.15 9.51 -5.10
CA SER A 711 11.11 9.92 -4.15
C SER A 711 11.21 11.42 -3.86
N PRO A 712 10.08 12.16 -3.76
CA PRO A 712 10.10 13.57 -3.40
C PRO A 712 10.80 13.82 -2.06
N ARG A 713 11.80 14.72 -2.04
CA ARG A 713 12.51 15.08 -0.80
C ARG A 713 11.70 15.92 0.17
N SER A 714 10.59 16.45 -0.28
CA SER A 714 9.64 17.18 0.57
C SER A 714 8.23 16.93 0.10
N LYS A 715 7.32 16.74 1.05
CA LYS A 715 5.88 16.72 0.79
C LYS A 715 5.19 17.52 1.87
N ILE A 716 4.33 18.46 1.46
CA ILE A 716 3.57 19.34 2.35
C ILE A 716 2.10 19.14 2.05
N ILE A 717 1.30 18.94 3.06
CA ILE A 717 -0.16 18.88 2.96
C ILE A 717 -0.72 19.99 3.84
N LEU A 718 -1.51 20.86 3.25
CA LEU A 718 -2.30 21.89 3.93
C LEU A 718 -3.76 21.58 3.68
N ASN A 719 -4.54 21.37 4.72
CA ASN A 719 -5.95 21.04 4.59
C ASN A 719 -6.81 22.00 5.43
N ALA A 720 -7.87 22.50 4.84
CA ALA A 720 -8.89 23.31 5.50
C ALA A 720 -10.26 22.66 5.29
N TYR A 721 -10.87 22.18 6.38
CA TYR A 721 -12.20 21.59 6.36
C TYR A 721 -13.16 22.48 7.16
N TRP A 722 -14.09 23.09 6.44
CA TRP A 722 -15.07 24.01 7.01
C TRP A 722 -16.47 23.43 7.00
N THR A 723 -17.12 23.44 8.16
CA THR A 723 -18.51 22.98 8.34
C THR A 723 -19.38 24.13 8.82
N ILE A 724 -20.47 24.43 8.08
CA ILE A 724 -21.43 25.45 8.42
C ILE A 724 -22.86 25.00 8.12
N GLY A 725 -23.67 24.83 9.15
CA GLY A 725 -25.04 24.34 9.01
C GLY A 725 -25.09 22.96 8.38
N LYS A 726 -25.63 22.87 7.15
CA LYS A 726 -25.72 21.65 6.36
C LYS A 726 -24.58 21.47 5.33
N TRP A 727 -23.74 22.48 5.18
CA TRP A 727 -22.65 22.50 4.21
C TRP A 727 -21.33 22.10 4.86
N ASP A 728 -20.51 21.44 4.08
CA ASP A 728 -19.11 21.23 4.37
C ASP A 728 -18.26 21.50 3.13
N VAL A 729 -17.09 22.09 3.34
CA VAL A 729 -16.15 22.43 2.27
C VAL A 729 -14.77 21.97 2.69
N ASN A 730 -14.13 21.19 1.86
CA ASN A 730 -12.75 20.73 2.06
C ASN A 730 -11.85 21.28 0.96
N VAL A 731 -10.81 21.99 1.33
CA VAL A 731 -9.77 22.47 0.42
C VAL A 731 -8.45 21.88 0.88
N ARG A 732 -7.78 21.20 -0.03
CA ARG A 732 -6.44 20.61 0.23
C ARG A 732 -5.46 21.14 -0.79
N GLN A 733 -4.28 21.53 -0.28
CA GLN A 733 -3.11 21.87 -1.06
C GLN A 733 -2.00 20.87 -0.73
N THR A 734 -1.54 20.13 -1.73
CA THR A 734 -0.42 19.20 -1.57
C THR A 734 0.75 19.65 -2.45
N ARG A 735 1.91 19.89 -1.83
CA ARG A 735 3.15 20.18 -2.55
C ARG A 735 4.02 18.92 -2.57
N TYR A 736 4.44 18.54 -3.76
CA TYR A 736 5.50 17.56 -3.96
C TYR A 736 6.79 18.28 -4.34
N GLY A 737 7.88 17.89 -3.70
CA GLY A 737 9.22 18.43 -3.97
C GLY A 737 9.83 17.93 -5.27
N GLU A 738 11.02 18.43 -5.59
CA GLU A 738 11.80 17.97 -6.75
C GLU A 738 12.14 16.48 -6.60
N THR A 739 12.03 15.75 -7.73
CA THR A 739 12.59 14.41 -7.91
C THR A 739 13.59 14.40 -9.07
N THR A 740 14.49 13.44 -9.06
CA THR A 740 15.51 13.29 -10.12
C THR A 740 15.68 11.82 -10.47
N SER A 741 15.63 11.53 -11.76
CA SER A 741 15.93 10.21 -12.32
C SER A 741 17.11 10.28 -13.29
N MET A 742 17.72 9.13 -13.55
CA MET A 742 18.76 8.88 -14.53
C MET A 742 18.19 7.96 -15.60
N LEU A 743 17.89 8.50 -16.77
CA LEU A 743 17.20 7.82 -17.85
C LEU A 743 18.14 7.46 -19.00
N THR A 744 17.80 6.42 -19.75
CA THR A 744 18.53 6.00 -20.94
C THR A 744 18.37 7.04 -22.05
N TYR A 745 19.50 7.41 -22.67
CA TYR A 745 19.46 8.25 -23.86
C TYR A 745 18.90 7.47 -25.05
N GLN A 746 18.11 8.13 -25.87
CA GLN A 746 17.63 7.59 -27.14
C GLN A 746 18.71 7.64 -28.22
N ASP A 747 18.69 6.73 -29.19
CA ASP A 747 19.70 6.57 -30.25
C ASP A 747 20.01 7.86 -31.05
N GLN A 748 18.99 8.71 -31.20
CA GLN A 748 19.13 9.98 -31.90
C GLN A 748 19.76 11.10 -31.05
N THR A 749 20.25 10.80 -29.87
CA THR A 749 20.86 11.79 -28.98
C THR A 749 22.22 12.20 -29.54
N PRO A 750 22.47 13.51 -29.82
CA PRO A 750 23.78 13.96 -30.28
C PRO A 750 24.89 13.62 -29.28
N ALA A 751 26.01 13.15 -29.75
CA ALA A 751 27.18 12.81 -28.93
C ALA A 751 27.65 13.98 -28.02
N SER A 752 27.38 15.23 -28.45
CA SER A 752 27.68 16.44 -27.68
C SER A 752 26.83 16.60 -26.41
N LEU A 753 25.69 15.90 -26.31
CA LEU A 753 24.81 15.90 -25.15
C LEU A 753 24.99 14.66 -24.27
N THR A 754 25.54 13.58 -24.83
CA THR A 754 25.76 12.32 -24.13
C THR A 754 26.97 12.49 -23.20
N CYS A 755 26.87 11.95 -21.95
CA CYS A 755 27.93 11.96 -20.93
C CYS A 755 28.47 13.33 -20.49
N LYS A 756 27.89 14.44 -20.95
CA LYS A 756 28.40 15.75 -20.61
C LYS A 756 28.31 16.08 -19.13
N GLY A 757 29.46 16.19 -18.47
CA GLY A 757 29.54 16.55 -17.04
C GLY A 757 29.14 15.42 -16.10
N GLN A 758 29.05 14.18 -16.55
CA GLN A 758 28.74 13.03 -15.75
C GLN A 758 29.99 12.31 -15.25
N SER A 759 29.89 11.79 -14.03
CA SER A 759 30.90 10.86 -13.51
C SER A 759 30.55 9.45 -13.98
N LEU A 760 31.48 8.72 -14.55
CA LEU A 760 31.38 7.32 -14.91
C LEU A 760 32.04 6.45 -13.83
N GLN A 761 31.83 6.81 -12.57
CA GLN A 761 32.48 6.15 -11.43
C GLN A 761 32.05 4.71 -11.26
N TYR A 762 30.79 4.39 -11.55
CA TYR A 762 30.18 3.10 -11.25
C TYR A 762 29.74 2.31 -12.49
N SER A 763 29.72 2.92 -13.66
CA SER A 763 29.42 2.23 -14.92
C SER A 763 30.03 2.95 -16.11
N ASN A 764 30.18 2.23 -17.23
CA ASN A 764 30.61 2.83 -18.51
C ASN A 764 29.44 3.40 -19.32
N VAL A 765 28.22 3.30 -18.79
CA VAL A 765 26.99 3.78 -19.41
C VAL A 765 26.71 5.23 -18.96
N CYS A 766 26.39 6.09 -19.91
CA CYS A 766 25.98 7.45 -19.63
C CYS A 766 24.45 7.54 -19.50
N TRP A 767 24.00 8.25 -18.50
CA TRP A 767 22.59 8.44 -18.18
C TRP A 767 22.18 9.91 -18.36
N GLY A 768 20.99 10.14 -18.92
CA GLY A 768 20.38 11.45 -19.00
C GLY A 768 19.72 11.85 -17.69
N GLN A 769 20.24 12.89 -17.05
CA GLN A 769 19.59 13.40 -15.84
C GLN A 769 18.29 14.13 -16.17
N PHE A 770 17.20 13.71 -15.59
CA PHE A 770 15.91 14.38 -15.68
C PHE A 770 15.41 14.80 -14.29
N LYS A 771 14.86 16.02 -14.21
CA LYS A 771 14.33 16.60 -12.97
C LYS A 771 12.87 16.96 -13.14
N ASN A 772 12.01 16.38 -12.33
CA ASN A 772 10.65 16.86 -12.11
C ASN A 772 10.70 18.04 -11.13
N THR A 773 10.22 19.19 -11.57
CA THR A 773 10.16 20.39 -10.72
C THR A 773 9.08 20.27 -9.66
N PRO A 774 9.22 20.96 -8.52
CA PRO A 774 8.18 20.96 -7.49
C PRO A 774 6.82 21.39 -8.04
N VAL A 775 5.75 20.72 -7.57
CA VAL A 775 4.38 20.95 -8.04
C VAL A 775 3.41 21.05 -6.86
N TRP A 776 2.39 21.91 -7.00
CA TRP A 776 1.26 22.02 -6.09
C TRP A 776 0.01 21.42 -6.73
N LEU A 777 -0.65 20.55 -6.01
CA LEU A 777 -1.98 20.03 -6.36
C LEU A 777 -3.02 20.67 -5.46
N THR A 778 -4.15 21.08 -6.04
CA THR A 778 -5.29 21.63 -5.33
C THR A 778 -6.46 20.67 -5.45
N ASP A 779 -6.99 20.21 -4.33
CA ASP A 779 -8.21 19.41 -4.28
C ASP A 779 -9.31 20.24 -3.62
N LEU A 780 -10.53 20.09 -4.11
CA LEU A 780 -11.72 20.79 -3.59
C LEU A 780 -12.89 19.81 -3.50
N GLU A 781 -13.57 19.78 -2.38
CA GLU A 781 -14.86 19.09 -2.23
C GLU A 781 -15.86 20.00 -1.54
N VAL A 782 -17.08 20.02 -2.04
CA VAL A 782 -18.22 20.71 -1.44
C VAL A 782 -19.30 19.68 -1.15
N GLY A 783 -19.68 19.54 0.11
CA GLY A 783 -20.67 18.61 0.61
C GLY A 783 -21.94 19.32 1.09
N TYR A 784 -23.07 18.63 0.98
CA TYR A 784 -24.36 19.06 1.51
C TYR A 784 -25.07 17.91 2.23
N ARG A 785 -25.33 18.09 3.53
CA ARG A 785 -26.07 17.16 4.36
C ARG A 785 -27.57 17.50 4.33
N LEU A 786 -28.31 16.74 3.51
CA LEU A 786 -29.75 16.94 3.39
C LEU A 786 -30.47 16.72 4.73
N ASN A 787 -30.14 15.57 5.38
CA ASN A 787 -30.63 15.19 6.71
C ASN A 787 -29.60 14.28 7.40
N HIS A 788 -29.97 13.57 8.47
CA HIS A 788 -29.07 12.63 9.17
C HIS A 788 -28.68 11.40 8.35
N MET A 789 -29.48 11.04 7.32
CA MET A 789 -29.25 9.86 6.48
C MET A 789 -28.44 10.17 5.23
N TRP A 790 -28.67 11.30 4.57
CA TRP A 790 -28.16 11.57 3.23
C TRP A 790 -27.15 12.71 3.22
N HIS A 791 -25.99 12.45 2.66
CA HIS A 791 -24.93 13.42 2.38
C HIS A 791 -24.50 13.31 0.92
N PHE A 792 -24.50 14.43 0.21
CA PHE A 792 -24.09 14.57 -1.17
C PHE A 792 -22.79 15.38 -1.23
N ALA A 793 -21.87 15.03 -2.10
CA ALA A 793 -20.66 15.80 -2.34
C ALA A 793 -20.35 15.87 -3.83
N VAL A 794 -19.76 16.97 -4.26
CA VAL A 794 -19.12 17.13 -5.55
C VAL A 794 -17.70 17.62 -5.31
N GLY A 795 -16.74 17.09 -6.06
CA GLY A 795 -15.36 17.42 -5.82
C GLY A 795 -14.48 17.28 -7.05
N ALA A 796 -13.28 17.77 -6.90
CA ALA A 796 -12.21 17.64 -7.88
C ALA A 796 -10.88 17.40 -7.16
N ASN A 797 -10.17 16.37 -7.58
CA ASN A 797 -8.78 16.16 -7.23
C ASN A 797 -7.92 16.76 -8.32
N ASN A 798 -6.88 17.52 -7.92
CA ASN A 798 -6.01 18.22 -8.87
C ASN A 798 -6.82 19.10 -9.86
N ILE A 799 -7.66 19.97 -9.33
CA ILE A 799 -8.61 20.80 -10.10
C ILE A 799 -7.97 21.60 -11.24
N PHE A 800 -6.68 21.93 -11.13
CA PHE A 800 -5.92 22.67 -12.15
C PHE A 800 -5.20 21.76 -13.16
N ASN A 801 -5.46 20.43 -13.15
CA ASN A 801 -4.90 19.47 -14.08
C ASN A 801 -3.37 19.51 -14.17
N GLN A 802 -2.70 19.64 -13.03
CA GLN A 802 -1.24 19.58 -13.00
C GLN A 802 -0.79 18.17 -13.38
N ARG A 803 0.22 18.09 -14.24
CA ARG A 803 0.85 16.84 -14.69
C ARG A 803 2.35 16.90 -14.46
N PRO A 804 3.05 15.76 -14.44
CA PRO A 804 4.51 15.74 -14.40
C PRO A 804 5.12 16.51 -15.58
N ARG A 805 6.36 16.93 -15.42
CA ARG A 805 7.10 17.53 -16.52
C ARG A 805 7.30 16.52 -17.66
N ARG A 806 7.09 16.94 -18.90
CA ARG A 806 7.35 16.10 -20.07
C ARG A 806 8.84 15.86 -20.27
N LEU A 807 9.20 14.63 -20.65
CA LEU A 807 10.55 14.26 -21.05
C LEU A 807 10.96 15.01 -22.33
N THR A 808 12.25 15.25 -22.45
CA THR A 808 12.82 15.74 -23.72
C THR A 808 12.84 14.60 -24.74
N LYS A 809 12.87 14.95 -26.04
CA LYS A 809 12.92 13.94 -27.09
C LYS A 809 14.13 12.99 -27.03
N TYR A 810 15.17 13.37 -26.32
CA TYR A 810 16.37 12.54 -26.12
C TYR A 810 16.26 11.53 -24.97
N LEU A 811 15.21 11.64 -24.13
CA LEU A 811 14.94 10.77 -22.99
C LEU A 811 13.55 10.13 -23.09
N ASN A 812 12.80 10.43 -24.14
CA ASN A 812 11.45 9.96 -24.37
C ASN A 812 11.51 8.73 -25.27
N TYR A 813 11.42 7.53 -24.70
CA TYR A 813 11.49 6.28 -25.42
C TYR A 813 10.36 6.21 -26.47
N LEU A 814 10.75 5.99 -27.72
CA LEU A 814 9.88 5.93 -28.90
C LEU A 814 8.99 7.19 -29.11
N GLY A 815 9.23 8.29 -28.42
CA GLY A 815 8.33 9.45 -28.42
C GLY A 815 7.05 9.26 -27.63
N ALA A 816 6.76 8.05 -27.16
CA ALA A 816 5.52 7.67 -26.49
C ALA A 816 5.61 7.78 -24.98
N ASN A 817 6.77 7.51 -24.36
CA ASN A 817 6.99 7.65 -22.93
C ASN A 817 7.21 9.13 -22.56
N ALA A 818 6.16 9.93 -22.68
CA ALA A 818 6.24 11.38 -22.54
C ALA A 818 6.53 11.87 -21.12
N TYR A 819 6.37 11.01 -20.11
CA TYR A 819 6.57 11.32 -18.68
C TYR A 819 7.52 10.30 -18.05
N ASP A 820 8.23 10.75 -17.03
CA ASP A 820 9.06 9.88 -16.22
C ASP A 820 8.19 9.17 -15.16
N THR A 821 8.08 7.85 -15.25
CA THR A 821 7.31 7.00 -14.34
C THR A 821 8.10 6.60 -13.11
N ASP A 822 9.45 6.68 -13.18
CA ASP A 822 10.33 6.27 -12.07
C ASP A 822 10.33 7.28 -10.92
N SER A 823 10.22 8.58 -11.24
CA SER A 823 10.38 9.65 -10.24
C SER A 823 9.22 10.64 -10.17
N SER A 824 8.08 10.35 -10.78
CA SER A 824 6.93 11.22 -10.67
C SER A 824 6.32 11.16 -9.28
N GLY A 825 6.34 12.24 -8.53
CA GLY A 825 5.62 12.36 -7.26
C GLY A 825 4.11 12.51 -7.41
N ILE A 826 3.61 12.70 -8.65
CA ILE A 826 2.19 12.86 -8.98
C ILE A 826 1.82 11.95 -10.15
N GLY A 827 0.57 11.51 -10.18
CA GLY A 827 0.06 10.69 -11.28
C GLY A 827 0.03 11.42 -12.62
N ILE A 828 0.08 10.67 -13.71
CA ILE A 828 0.04 11.17 -15.09
C ILE A 828 -1.39 11.54 -15.53
N ALA A 829 -2.42 11.04 -14.81
CA ALA A 829 -3.83 11.23 -15.15
C ALA A 829 -4.30 12.70 -15.11
N GLY A 830 -3.68 13.53 -14.27
CA GLY A 830 -4.06 14.93 -14.13
C GLY A 830 -5.29 15.13 -13.22
N GLY A 831 -6.19 16.02 -13.63
CA GLY A 831 -7.37 16.38 -12.86
C GLY A 831 -8.48 15.33 -12.94
N TYR A 832 -9.16 15.08 -11.81
CA TYR A 832 -10.27 14.13 -11.67
C TYR A 832 -11.48 14.82 -11.01
N TYR A 833 -12.66 14.69 -11.59
CA TYR A 833 -13.89 15.32 -11.13
C TYR A 833 -14.93 14.25 -10.79
N TYR A 834 -15.59 14.39 -9.65
CA TYR A 834 -16.49 13.34 -9.15
C TYR A 834 -17.72 13.86 -8.42
N GLY A 835 -18.73 13.00 -8.35
CA GLY A 835 -19.89 13.13 -7.48
C GLY A 835 -19.98 11.94 -6.52
N ARG A 836 -20.36 12.19 -5.27
CA ARG A 836 -20.49 11.16 -4.24
C ARG A 836 -21.77 11.30 -3.45
N ILE A 837 -22.37 10.17 -3.12
CA ILE A 837 -23.54 10.05 -2.26
C ILE A 837 -23.17 9.11 -1.11
N ASN A 838 -23.45 9.53 0.12
CA ASN A 838 -23.34 8.68 1.30
C ASN A 838 -24.73 8.57 1.97
N ALA A 839 -25.09 7.36 2.36
CA ALA A 839 -26.30 7.08 3.11
C ALA A 839 -25.96 6.34 4.41
N THR A 840 -26.55 6.76 5.53
CA THR A 840 -26.36 6.14 6.87
C THR A 840 -27.71 5.87 7.49
N PHE A 841 -27.97 4.62 7.91
CA PHE A 841 -29.24 4.15 8.44
C PHE A 841 -29.13 3.62 9.87
#